data_eb247fdfc8fcfd9838f328e41d3c27ab
#
_entry.id   eb247fdfc8fcfd9838f328e41d3c27ab
#
_cell.length_a   1.000
_cell.length_b   1.000
_cell.length_c   1.000
_cell.angle_alpha   90.00
_cell.angle_beta   90.00
_cell.angle_gamma   90.00
#
_symmetry.space_group_name_H-M   'P 1'
#
loop_
_entity.id
_entity.type
_entity.pdbx_description
1 polymer ?
#
loop_
_entity_poly.entity_id
_entity_poly.type
_entity_poly.pdbx_seq_one_letter_code
_entity_poly.pdbx_strand_id
1 'polypeptide(L)'
;MEPKWQRIRFMPATPLGADGARVTGCEAHIALSRRAATEGMVLLKNENETLPLKHGARVAVFGKAQADYVKGGGGSGDTTVAYVRSLAQGLRIKQGEGKIEVFEPLERFYAENVSAQFAAGATPGKTREPILSDELVKQARAFTDTAILTICRFSGEDYDRTGQPHDGDYFLSFEEEHMVKKVLAAFPRVAVVLNTGGMMDTLWFRDNPAVGAALLAWAAGFGKRWLRAWQGGMEGGLAAADILVGDVCPSGHLTDTFASSFAAYPSSANFAESRLYVEYQEDVFVGYRYFETIPGAAASVCYPFGYGLSYTTFALSDVRGGMNGAGEIALSATVTNTGLCAGKYVLQAYVNPPKGRIAKPATALVGFAKTRLLEPNESETLTVSFAPYAFATYDDEGAVRKSAYVLEKGAYGFRVGENVRETVNVDYRYELDDDAILEQLSPKCAPTLLHRRMLADGSYREIACAPETPREDWRKLEGIPDEGQYPLENPDQIPGCAWIPPIKPQLIEVAEGDLTLDEFMSLLSDEDMARLLGGQPNRGVANTFGFGNLPTYGVPNVMTADGPAGLRIKPECGVTTTAFPCATLLACTWNTEIVREIGAAGAREVHENGIGVWLTPAINIHRTPLCGRNFEYYSEDPLVAGEMAAAMVEGIQSEGVGASLKHFACNNKETNRKDCD
;
A
#
# COMPACT_ATOMS: atom_id res chain seq x y z
N MET A 1 -14.03 23.28 31.90
CA MET A 1 -13.72 22.14 31.03
C MET A 1 -14.05 22.56 29.61
N GLU A 2 -13.09 22.50 28.70
CA GLU A 2 -13.42 22.66 27.28
C GLU A 2 -14.36 21.52 26.88
N PRO A 3 -15.37 21.78 26.04
CA PRO A 3 -16.30 20.75 25.64
C PRO A 3 -15.53 19.63 24.94
N LYS A 4 -15.64 18.43 25.45
CA LYS A 4 -14.98 17.21 24.95
C LYS A 4 -15.41 16.85 23.50
N TRP A 5 -16.50 17.46 23.02
CA TRP A 5 -17.12 17.21 21.73
C TRP A 5 -17.39 18.54 21.00
N GLN A 6 -16.82 18.70 19.82
CA GLN A 6 -17.19 19.81 18.93
C GLN A 6 -18.33 19.34 18.01
N ARG A 7 -19.39 20.16 17.91
CA ARG A 7 -20.39 19.93 16.88
C ARG A 7 -19.70 20.11 15.52
N ILE A 8 -19.63 19.04 14.73
CA ILE A 8 -19.17 19.13 13.35
C ILE A 8 -20.18 19.98 12.60
N ARG A 9 -19.89 21.27 12.49
CA ARG A 9 -20.65 22.15 11.59
C ARG A 9 -20.12 21.93 10.20
N PHE A 10 -21.00 21.52 9.32
CA PHE A 10 -20.74 21.53 7.92
C PHE A 10 -20.49 22.98 7.46
N MET A 11 -19.24 23.34 7.23
CA MET A 11 -18.80 24.63 6.71
C MET A 11 -17.82 24.36 5.57
N PRO A 12 -17.95 25.03 4.43
CA PRO A 12 -16.88 25.00 3.43
C PRO A 12 -15.62 25.59 4.06
N ALA A 13 -14.52 24.87 3.90
CA ALA A 13 -13.14 25.19 4.24
C ALA A 13 -12.91 26.52 4.95
N THR A 14 -12.83 26.50 6.26
CA THR A 14 -12.27 27.60 7.04
C THR A 14 -10.79 27.37 7.27
N PRO A 15 -9.92 28.36 7.12
CA PRO A 15 -8.51 28.23 7.47
C PRO A 15 -8.39 27.88 8.96
N LEU A 16 -7.60 26.86 9.29
CA LEU A 16 -7.42 26.38 10.66
C LEU A 16 -6.01 26.63 11.21
N GLY A 17 -5.09 27.15 10.41
CA GLY A 17 -3.77 27.56 10.91
C GLY A 17 -3.89 28.62 12.00
N ALA A 18 -3.03 28.58 13.02
CA ALA A 18 -2.98 29.59 14.07
C ALA A 18 -2.74 31.02 13.50
N ASP A 19 -2.18 31.11 12.32
CA ASP A 19 -1.93 32.31 11.52
C ASP A 19 -3.04 32.58 10.48
N GLY A 20 -4.09 31.75 10.43
CA GLY A 20 -5.16 31.80 9.43
C GLY A 20 -4.80 31.17 8.08
N ALA A 21 -3.63 30.53 7.95
CA ALA A 21 -3.24 29.81 6.75
C ALA A 21 -3.89 28.41 6.69
N ARG A 22 -4.14 27.91 5.49
CA ARG A 22 -4.62 26.55 5.30
C ARG A 22 -3.52 25.51 5.53
N VAL A 23 -3.87 24.39 6.20
CA VAL A 23 -2.99 23.23 6.33
C VAL A 23 -3.15 22.27 5.15
N THR A 24 -4.30 22.31 4.44
CA THR A 24 -4.57 21.47 3.26
C THR A 24 -3.59 21.80 2.13
N GLY A 25 -2.76 20.84 1.76
CA GLY A 25 -1.75 21.01 0.72
C GLY A 25 -0.58 21.91 1.11
N CYS A 26 -0.28 22.10 2.40
CA CYS A 26 0.80 22.96 2.87
C CYS A 26 2.19 22.36 2.59
N GLU A 27 3.22 23.22 2.60
CA GLU A 27 4.61 22.82 2.33
C GLU A 27 5.12 21.74 3.29
N ALA A 28 4.72 21.75 4.56
CA ALA A 28 5.11 20.76 5.54
C ALA A 28 4.57 19.35 5.18
N HIS A 29 3.32 19.26 4.73
CA HIS A 29 2.72 18.00 4.27
C HIS A 29 3.38 17.52 2.97
N ILE A 30 3.69 18.42 2.05
CA ILE A 30 4.40 18.12 0.80
C ILE A 30 5.81 17.59 1.10
N ALA A 31 6.53 18.23 2.03
CA ALA A 31 7.86 17.78 2.46
C ALA A 31 7.80 16.39 3.13
N LEU A 32 6.77 16.13 3.95
CA LEU A 32 6.53 14.80 4.55
C LEU A 32 6.27 13.76 3.47
N SER A 33 5.46 14.07 2.45
CA SER A 33 5.22 13.19 1.30
C SER A 33 6.53 12.81 0.59
N ARG A 34 7.42 13.78 0.33
CA ARG A 34 8.74 13.53 -0.29
C ARG A 34 9.63 12.65 0.61
N ARG A 35 9.69 12.94 1.92
CA ARG A 35 10.47 12.15 2.88
C ARG A 35 10.00 10.70 2.92
N ALA A 36 8.69 10.46 2.98
CA ALA A 36 8.14 9.12 2.96
C ALA A 36 8.40 8.40 1.63
N ALA A 37 8.33 9.11 0.50
CA ALA A 37 8.65 8.55 -0.81
C ALA A 37 10.10 8.10 -0.90
N THR A 38 11.06 8.92 -0.47
CA THR A 38 12.48 8.54 -0.48
C THR A 38 12.77 7.37 0.46
N GLU A 39 12.12 7.30 1.62
CA GLU A 39 12.34 6.23 2.59
C GLU A 39 11.75 4.88 2.15
N GLY A 40 10.69 4.88 1.33
CA GLY A 40 10.03 3.66 0.87
C GLY A 40 10.47 3.16 -0.52
N MET A 41 11.22 3.94 -1.29
CA MET A 41 11.77 3.46 -2.56
C MET A 41 12.81 2.38 -2.34
N VAL A 42 12.75 1.30 -3.13
CA VAL A 42 13.60 0.12 -2.94
C VAL A 42 14.65 0.02 -4.03
N LEU A 43 15.90 -0.03 -3.64
CA LEU A 43 17.02 -0.31 -4.55
C LEU A 43 17.12 -1.82 -4.75
N LEU A 44 16.76 -2.30 -5.96
CA LEU A 44 16.72 -3.73 -6.29
C LEU A 44 18.06 -4.27 -6.81
N LYS A 45 18.85 -3.41 -7.44
CA LYS A 45 20.16 -3.79 -8.02
C LYS A 45 21.09 -2.58 -7.97
N ASN A 46 22.36 -2.81 -7.62
CA ASN A 46 23.40 -1.79 -7.71
C ASN A 46 24.78 -2.46 -7.86
N GLU A 47 25.22 -2.63 -9.08
CA GLU A 47 26.49 -3.26 -9.44
C GLU A 47 27.45 -2.18 -10.00
N ASN A 48 28.74 -2.40 -9.79
CA ASN A 48 29.79 -1.54 -10.31
C ASN A 48 29.63 -0.05 -9.94
N GLU A 49 29.10 0.24 -8.74
CA GLU A 49 28.85 1.62 -8.28
C GLU A 49 28.07 2.45 -9.31
N THR A 50 27.03 1.85 -9.94
CA THR A 50 26.23 2.53 -10.94
C THR A 50 25.45 3.68 -10.32
N LEU A 51 24.95 3.50 -9.11
CA LEU A 51 24.32 4.53 -8.28
C LEU A 51 25.07 4.65 -6.93
N PRO A 52 25.08 5.84 -6.29
CA PRO A 52 24.52 7.10 -6.81
C PRO A 52 25.31 7.63 -8.01
N LEU A 53 24.66 8.46 -8.83
CA LEU A 53 25.30 9.17 -9.93
C LEU A 53 26.37 10.09 -9.37
N LYS A 54 27.55 10.08 -9.98
CA LYS A 54 28.65 10.95 -9.56
C LYS A 54 28.31 12.43 -9.81
N HIS A 55 28.80 13.31 -8.96
CA HIS A 55 28.61 14.75 -9.13
C HIS A 55 29.11 15.19 -10.52
N GLY A 56 28.28 15.98 -11.21
CA GLY A 56 28.55 16.40 -12.61
C GLY A 56 28.33 15.31 -13.66
N ALA A 57 27.75 14.16 -13.29
CA ALA A 57 27.46 13.10 -14.25
C ALA A 57 26.50 13.57 -15.33
N ARG A 58 26.80 13.20 -16.58
CA ARG A 58 25.88 13.36 -17.71
C ARG A 58 24.98 12.15 -17.82
N VAL A 59 23.67 12.38 -18.05
CA VAL A 59 22.69 11.30 -18.17
C VAL A 59 21.76 11.50 -19.36
N ALA A 60 21.37 10.40 -20.00
CA ALA A 60 20.33 10.35 -21.02
C ALA A 60 19.15 9.54 -20.48
N VAL A 61 17.95 10.13 -20.42
CA VAL A 61 16.76 9.51 -19.83
C VAL A 61 15.84 9.00 -20.92
N PHE A 62 15.55 7.70 -20.89
CA PHE A 62 14.72 7.00 -21.86
C PHE A 62 13.45 6.48 -21.20
N GLY A 63 12.38 6.38 -21.97
CA GLY A 63 11.09 5.89 -21.54
C GLY A 63 10.10 7.00 -21.21
N LYS A 64 8.86 6.77 -21.61
CA LYS A 64 7.74 7.72 -21.40
C LYS A 64 7.53 8.08 -19.94
N ALA A 65 7.90 7.19 -19.03
CA ALA A 65 7.69 7.36 -17.58
C ALA A 65 8.47 8.53 -16.99
N GLN A 66 9.48 9.08 -17.67
CA GLN A 66 10.11 10.31 -17.24
C GLN A 66 9.16 11.51 -17.30
N ALA A 67 8.16 11.50 -18.23
CA ALA A 67 7.16 12.55 -18.42
C ALA A 67 5.75 12.09 -17.98
N ASP A 68 5.35 10.84 -18.31
CA ASP A 68 4.13 10.19 -17.85
C ASP A 68 4.39 9.50 -16.51
N TYR A 69 4.69 10.27 -15.49
CA TYR A 69 5.02 9.79 -14.15
C TYR A 69 3.74 9.67 -13.30
N VAL A 70 3.46 8.50 -12.77
CA VAL A 70 2.20 8.18 -12.10
C VAL A 70 2.27 8.42 -10.58
N LYS A 71 1.40 9.30 -9.97
CA LYS A 71 1.46 9.75 -8.54
C LYS A 71 0.70 8.89 -7.54
N GLY A 72 -0.49 8.41 -7.91
CA GLY A 72 -1.46 7.79 -7.02
C GLY A 72 -2.39 6.84 -7.78
N GLY A 73 -3.18 5.98 -7.06
CA GLY A 73 -4.10 5.02 -7.64
C GLY A 73 -5.34 5.63 -8.28
N GLY A 74 -5.91 4.93 -9.26
CA GLY A 74 -7.20 5.28 -9.83
C GLY A 74 -8.36 4.99 -8.89
N GLY A 75 -9.49 5.64 -9.14
CA GLY A 75 -10.65 5.48 -8.29
C GLY A 75 -10.49 6.21 -6.97
N SER A 76 -10.75 5.54 -5.86
CA SER A 76 -10.72 6.13 -4.51
C SER A 76 -9.36 6.67 -4.09
N GLY A 77 -8.26 6.19 -4.68
CA GLY A 77 -6.89 6.68 -4.44
C GLY A 77 -6.51 7.96 -5.19
N ASP A 78 -7.39 8.54 -6.03
CA ASP A 78 -7.07 9.70 -6.85
C ASP A 78 -7.33 11.02 -6.12
N THR A 79 -6.28 11.60 -5.55
CA THR A 79 -6.31 12.90 -4.87
C THR A 79 -6.18 14.08 -5.83
N THR A 80 -6.88 15.19 -5.54
CA THR A 80 -6.79 16.44 -6.30
C THR A 80 -5.63 17.28 -5.76
N VAL A 81 -4.55 17.40 -6.52
CA VAL A 81 -3.33 18.12 -6.11
C VAL A 81 -3.05 19.34 -6.97
N ALA A 82 -2.28 20.29 -6.44
CA ALA A 82 -1.91 21.51 -7.15
C ALA A 82 -0.94 21.25 -8.30
N TYR A 83 -0.03 20.32 -8.13
CA TYR A 83 0.98 19.92 -9.12
C TYR A 83 1.50 18.51 -8.85
N VAL A 84 2.36 18.06 -9.72
CA VAL A 84 3.09 16.82 -9.54
C VAL A 84 4.47 16.91 -10.18
N ARG A 85 5.46 16.40 -9.49
CA ARG A 85 6.83 16.30 -9.97
C ARG A 85 7.05 14.99 -10.72
N SER A 86 7.27 15.08 -12.01
CA SER A 86 7.77 13.95 -12.79
C SER A 86 9.27 13.71 -12.53
N LEU A 87 9.77 12.53 -12.93
CA LEU A 87 11.20 12.26 -12.82
C LEU A 87 12.03 13.27 -13.63
N ALA A 88 11.61 13.61 -14.83
CA ALA A 88 12.28 14.63 -15.65
C ALA A 88 12.37 15.98 -14.91
N GLN A 89 11.29 16.41 -14.27
CA GLN A 89 11.30 17.64 -13.46
C GLN A 89 12.21 17.52 -12.24
N GLY A 90 12.22 16.37 -11.56
CA GLY A 90 13.13 16.09 -10.44
C GLY A 90 14.60 16.19 -10.88
N LEU A 91 14.95 15.55 -11.99
CA LEU A 91 16.31 15.60 -12.55
C LEU A 91 16.71 17.00 -13.02
N ARG A 92 15.75 17.79 -13.54
CA ARG A 92 15.99 19.21 -13.85
C ARG A 92 16.32 20.05 -12.63
N ILE A 93 15.66 19.79 -11.49
CA ILE A 93 16.01 20.44 -10.22
C ILE A 93 17.44 20.06 -9.84
N LYS A 94 17.83 18.78 -9.93
CA LYS A 94 19.20 18.32 -9.66
C LYS A 94 20.25 18.91 -10.62
N GLN A 95 19.87 19.12 -11.88
CA GLN A 95 20.70 19.86 -12.83
C GLN A 95 20.85 21.33 -12.41
N GLY A 96 19.79 21.99 -11.98
CA GLY A 96 19.84 23.37 -11.47
C GLY A 96 20.72 23.50 -10.21
N GLU A 97 20.81 22.44 -9.39
CA GLU A 97 21.71 22.32 -8.24
C GLU A 97 23.17 22.00 -8.66
N GLY A 98 23.46 21.82 -9.95
CA GLY A 98 24.79 21.51 -10.47
C GLY A 98 25.23 20.07 -10.27
N LYS A 99 24.34 19.15 -9.86
CA LYS A 99 24.68 17.76 -9.53
C LYS A 99 24.85 16.86 -10.74
N ILE A 100 24.08 17.10 -11.80
CA ILE A 100 24.06 16.31 -13.04
C ILE A 100 23.80 17.20 -14.25
N GLU A 101 24.03 16.67 -15.45
CA GLU A 101 23.59 17.23 -16.73
C GLU A 101 22.67 16.24 -17.44
N VAL A 102 21.49 16.69 -17.87
CA VAL A 102 20.48 15.87 -18.57
C VAL A 102 20.51 16.15 -20.06
N PHE A 103 20.42 15.10 -20.88
CA PHE A 103 20.32 15.23 -22.33
C PHE A 103 18.93 15.73 -22.75
N GLU A 104 18.79 17.02 -22.95
CA GLU A 104 17.50 17.71 -23.23
C GLU A 104 16.72 17.21 -24.44
N PRO A 105 17.34 16.81 -25.57
CA PRO A 105 16.56 16.37 -26.72
C PRO A 105 15.66 15.17 -26.45
N LEU A 106 16.08 14.23 -25.58
CA LEU A 106 15.24 13.10 -25.17
C LEU A 106 14.08 13.57 -24.30
N GLU A 107 14.32 14.43 -23.32
CA GLU A 107 13.27 14.97 -22.48
C GLU A 107 12.18 15.66 -23.30
N ARG A 108 12.60 16.50 -24.26
CA ARG A 108 11.68 17.19 -25.18
C ARG A 108 10.88 16.19 -26.00
N PHE A 109 11.55 15.19 -26.60
CA PHE A 109 10.92 14.14 -27.39
C PHE A 109 9.81 13.42 -26.61
N TYR A 110 10.10 12.99 -25.38
CA TYR A 110 9.12 12.30 -24.54
C TYR A 110 8.00 13.24 -24.05
N ALA A 111 8.32 14.46 -23.64
CA ALA A 111 7.33 15.44 -23.19
C ALA A 111 6.33 15.79 -24.31
N GLU A 112 6.79 16.03 -25.53
CA GLU A 112 5.94 16.33 -26.69
C GLU A 112 5.04 15.13 -27.03
N ASN A 113 5.61 13.91 -27.04
CA ASN A 113 4.89 12.69 -27.36
C ASN A 113 3.78 12.37 -26.32
N VAL A 114 4.13 12.43 -25.04
CA VAL A 114 3.18 12.21 -23.92
C VAL A 114 2.08 13.28 -23.95
N SER A 115 2.44 14.54 -24.15
CA SER A 115 1.46 15.64 -24.26
C SER A 115 0.50 15.46 -25.42
N ALA A 116 0.99 15.02 -26.58
CA ALA A 116 0.15 14.73 -27.75
C ALA A 116 -0.83 13.57 -27.47
N GLN A 117 -0.37 12.52 -26.80
CA GLN A 117 -1.23 11.40 -26.42
C GLN A 117 -2.28 11.81 -25.38
N PHE A 118 -1.95 12.66 -24.40
CA PHE A 118 -2.93 13.22 -23.46
C PHE A 118 -3.96 14.11 -24.17
N ALA A 119 -3.54 14.93 -25.13
CA ALA A 119 -4.44 15.73 -25.95
C ALA A 119 -5.39 14.85 -26.79
N ALA A 120 -4.94 13.66 -27.18
CA ALA A 120 -5.74 12.65 -27.88
C ALA A 120 -6.63 11.79 -26.94
N GLY A 121 -6.63 12.08 -25.63
CA GLY A 121 -7.48 11.41 -24.63
C GLY A 121 -6.84 10.22 -23.92
N ALA A 122 -5.54 10.00 -24.08
CA ALA A 122 -4.86 8.99 -23.29
C ALA A 122 -4.88 9.38 -21.81
N THR A 123 -4.99 8.38 -20.93
CA THR A 123 -4.92 8.57 -19.49
C THR A 123 -3.47 8.40 -19.00
N PRO A 124 -3.05 9.12 -17.94
CA PRO A 124 -1.74 8.95 -17.31
C PRO A 124 -1.43 7.49 -16.97
N GLY A 125 -0.18 7.10 -17.19
CA GLY A 125 0.29 5.71 -17.05
C GLY A 125 -0.11 4.77 -18.21
N LYS A 126 -1.05 5.17 -19.05
CA LYS A 126 -1.53 4.39 -20.21
C LYS A 126 -1.13 4.98 -21.56
N THR A 127 -0.26 5.96 -21.61
CA THR A 127 0.38 6.38 -22.86
C THR A 127 1.23 5.24 -23.41
N ARG A 128 1.41 5.20 -24.72
CA ARG A 128 2.28 4.21 -25.38
C ARG A 128 3.72 4.72 -25.42
N GLU A 129 4.66 3.80 -25.29
CA GLU A 129 6.07 4.11 -25.49
C GLU A 129 6.32 4.53 -26.95
N PRO A 130 6.90 5.72 -27.21
CA PRO A 130 7.16 6.17 -28.57
C PRO A 130 8.36 5.43 -29.18
N ILE A 131 8.34 5.28 -30.50
CA ILE A 131 9.45 4.67 -31.26
C ILE A 131 10.64 5.63 -31.30
N LEU A 132 11.77 5.21 -30.75
CA LEU A 132 13.03 5.94 -30.81
C LEU A 132 13.71 5.83 -32.14
N SER A 133 14.16 6.96 -32.73
CA SER A 133 15.02 6.96 -33.89
C SER A 133 16.46 6.58 -33.51
N ASP A 134 17.17 5.91 -34.41
CA ASP A 134 18.59 5.57 -34.20
C ASP A 134 19.46 6.81 -34.09
N GLU A 135 19.10 7.90 -34.74
CA GLU A 135 19.83 9.18 -34.71
C GLU A 135 19.76 9.80 -33.28
N LEU A 136 18.56 9.81 -32.66
CA LEU A 136 18.40 10.36 -31.32
C LEU A 136 19.19 9.54 -30.29
N VAL A 137 19.21 8.20 -30.42
CA VAL A 137 20.03 7.32 -29.58
C VAL A 137 21.53 7.58 -29.76
N LYS A 138 22.00 7.79 -31.00
CA LYS A 138 23.39 8.14 -31.30
C LYS A 138 23.78 9.49 -30.68
N GLN A 139 22.93 10.50 -30.79
CA GLN A 139 23.16 11.81 -30.17
C GLN A 139 23.24 11.70 -28.64
N ALA A 140 22.34 10.97 -28.04
CA ALA A 140 22.36 10.72 -26.59
C ALA A 140 23.64 9.97 -26.17
N ARG A 141 24.06 8.97 -26.95
CA ARG A 141 25.29 8.22 -26.70
C ARG A 141 26.56 9.08 -26.86
N ALA A 142 26.55 10.01 -27.80
CA ALA A 142 27.64 10.97 -27.95
C ALA A 142 27.73 11.96 -26.79
N PHE A 143 26.61 12.22 -26.11
CA PHE A 143 26.56 13.09 -24.94
C PHE A 143 27.04 12.39 -23.67
N THR A 144 26.67 11.10 -23.48
CA THR A 144 26.96 10.36 -22.23
C THR A 144 27.06 8.85 -22.43
N ASP A 145 27.78 8.20 -21.52
CA ASP A 145 27.85 6.74 -21.39
C ASP A 145 26.76 6.18 -20.44
N THR A 146 25.99 7.04 -19.77
CA THR A 146 25.03 6.65 -18.74
C THR A 146 23.60 6.89 -19.19
N ALA A 147 22.80 5.83 -19.27
CA ALA A 147 21.37 5.90 -19.54
C ALA A 147 20.55 5.60 -18.28
N ILE A 148 19.41 6.29 -18.17
CA ILE A 148 18.36 5.96 -17.20
C ILE A 148 17.16 5.48 -18.01
N LEU A 149 16.75 4.21 -17.82
CA LEU A 149 15.55 3.62 -18.42
C LEU A 149 14.40 3.79 -17.44
N THR A 150 13.27 4.31 -17.89
CA THR A 150 12.08 4.53 -17.06
C THR A 150 10.88 3.73 -17.59
N ILE A 151 10.23 2.99 -16.70
CA ILE A 151 9.02 2.22 -17.00
C ILE A 151 7.93 2.63 -16.00
N CYS A 152 6.70 2.85 -16.49
CA CYS A 152 5.56 3.07 -15.59
C CYS A 152 4.43 2.06 -15.84
N ARG A 153 3.67 1.79 -14.79
CA ARG A 153 2.49 0.93 -14.84
C ARG A 153 1.32 1.59 -14.13
N PHE A 154 0.17 1.48 -14.77
CA PHE A 154 -1.09 1.88 -14.19
C PHE A 154 -1.66 0.79 -13.29
N SER A 155 -2.30 1.16 -12.19
CA SER A 155 -3.10 0.27 -11.34
C SER A 155 -4.27 1.06 -10.74
N GLY A 156 -5.43 0.44 -10.50
CA GLY A 156 -6.60 1.19 -10.03
C GLY A 156 -7.83 0.36 -9.77
N GLU A 157 -8.83 1.02 -9.24
CA GLU A 157 -10.16 0.49 -8.97
C GLU A 157 -10.90 0.14 -10.27
N ASP A 158 -11.78 -0.87 -10.22
CA ASP A 158 -12.54 -1.46 -11.33
C ASP A 158 -11.67 -2.08 -12.45
N TYR A 159 -10.40 -2.39 -12.14
CA TYR A 159 -9.46 -2.87 -13.14
C TYR A 159 -8.42 -3.80 -12.51
N ASP A 160 -8.37 -5.05 -12.95
CA ASP A 160 -7.25 -5.95 -12.67
C ASP A 160 -6.20 -5.84 -13.77
N ARG A 161 -4.96 -6.06 -13.39
CA ARG A 161 -3.81 -6.06 -14.28
C ARG A 161 -3.79 -7.33 -15.11
N THR A 162 -3.10 -7.30 -16.26
CA THR A 162 -2.94 -8.46 -17.13
C THR A 162 -1.56 -9.08 -16.98
N GLY A 163 -1.53 -10.41 -16.98
CA GLY A 163 -0.30 -11.20 -17.00
C GLY A 163 0.04 -11.74 -18.38
N GLN A 164 -0.52 -11.17 -19.46
CA GLN A 164 -0.22 -11.60 -20.82
C GLN A 164 1.09 -10.98 -21.32
N PRO A 165 1.95 -11.75 -22.00
CA PRO A 165 3.18 -11.23 -22.61
C PRO A 165 2.90 -10.06 -23.56
N HIS A 166 3.75 -9.05 -23.53
CA HIS A 166 3.73 -7.86 -24.40
C HIS A 166 2.54 -6.91 -24.23
N ASP A 167 1.69 -7.09 -23.22
CA ASP A 167 0.56 -6.20 -22.95
C ASP A 167 0.97 -4.86 -22.32
N GLY A 168 2.19 -4.74 -21.85
CA GLY A 168 2.68 -3.52 -21.20
C GLY A 168 2.12 -3.33 -19.79
N ASP A 169 1.81 -4.43 -19.09
CA ASP A 169 1.33 -4.41 -17.71
C ASP A 169 2.25 -5.23 -16.79
N TYR A 170 2.00 -6.53 -16.54
CA TYR A 170 2.98 -7.34 -15.81
C TYR A 170 4.28 -7.48 -16.61
N PHE A 171 4.19 -7.72 -17.91
CA PHE A 171 5.34 -7.75 -18.83
C PHE A 171 5.53 -6.42 -19.54
N LEU A 172 6.68 -6.23 -20.18
CA LEU A 172 6.94 -5.09 -21.08
C LEU A 172 6.03 -5.17 -22.31
N SER A 173 5.63 -4.01 -22.86
CA SER A 173 5.02 -3.95 -24.18
C SER A 173 6.06 -4.16 -25.29
N PHE A 174 5.61 -4.42 -26.52
CA PHE A 174 6.51 -4.53 -27.68
C PHE A 174 7.36 -3.28 -27.88
N GLU A 175 6.78 -2.11 -27.71
CA GLU A 175 7.46 -0.83 -27.85
C GLU A 175 8.49 -0.61 -26.75
N GLU A 176 8.16 -0.97 -25.50
CA GLU A 176 9.09 -0.92 -24.38
C GLU A 176 10.24 -1.90 -24.55
N GLU A 177 9.99 -3.15 -24.98
CA GLU A 177 11.05 -4.10 -25.29
C GLU A 177 11.99 -3.58 -26.39
N HIS A 178 11.43 -2.94 -27.42
CA HIS A 178 12.21 -2.36 -28.49
C HIS A 178 13.11 -1.22 -27.97
N MET A 179 12.57 -0.32 -27.13
CA MET A 179 13.34 0.74 -26.49
C MET A 179 14.45 0.15 -25.61
N VAL A 180 14.11 -0.80 -24.73
CA VAL A 180 15.07 -1.46 -23.83
C VAL A 180 16.22 -2.09 -24.63
N LYS A 181 15.91 -2.88 -25.66
CA LYS A 181 16.93 -3.51 -26.54
C LYS A 181 17.86 -2.49 -27.20
N LYS A 182 17.32 -1.38 -27.71
CA LYS A 182 18.13 -0.30 -28.30
C LYS A 182 19.05 0.36 -27.29
N VAL A 183 18.55 0.69 -26.12
CA VAL A 183 19.32 1.38 -25.07
C VAL A 183 20.42 0.46 -24.52
N LEU A 184 20.09 -0.78 -24.19
CA LEU A 184 21.08 -1.76 -23.69
C LEU A 184 22.19 -2.07 -24.71
N ALA A 185 21.88 -2.02 -26.01
CA ALA A 185 22.90 -2.19 -27.06
C ALA A 185 23.80 -0.96 -27.22
N ALA A 186 23.30 0.24 -26.90
CA ALA A 186 24.01 1.48 -27.12
C ALA A 186 24.81 1.98 -25.90
N PHE A 187 24.33 1.72 -24.70
CA PHE A 187 24.89 2.30 -23.45
C PHE A 187 25.59 1.27 -22.59
N PRO A 188 26.83 1.51 -22.16
CA PRO A 188 27.58 0.60 -21.29
C PRO A 188 27.16 0.69 -19.81
N ARG A 189 26.46 1.75 -19.41
CA ARG A 189 25.99 1.96 -18.04
C ARG A 189 24.52 2.32 -18.06
N VAL A 190 23.68 1.46 -17.52
CA VAL A 190 22.23 1.66 -17.49
C VAL A 190 21.69 1.51 -16.07
N ALA A 191 20.94 2.51 -15.60
CA ALA A 191 20.10 2.43 -14.42
C ALA A 191 18.63 2.36 -14.83
N VAL A 192 17.84 1.56 -14.13
CA VAL A 192 16.40 1.41 -14.36
C VAL A 192 15.63 2.08 -13.24
N VAL A 193 14.57 2.81 -13.56
CA VAL A 193 13.59 3.37 -12.61
C VAL A 193 12.21 2.83 -12.95
N LEU A 194 11.63 2.10 -12.01
CA LEU A 194 10.32 1.48 -12.14
C LEU A 194 9.27 2.29 -11.36
N ASN A 195 8.39 2.97 -12.07
CA ASN A 195 7.25 3.68 -11.49
C ASN A 195 5.98 2.84 -11.67
N THR A 196 5.75 1.87 -10.78
CA THR A 196 4.70 0.85 -10.93
C THR A 196 3.79 0.77 -9.71
N GLY A 197 2.50 0.48 -9.91
CA GLY A 197 1.51 0.30 -8.83
C GLY A 197 1.34 -1.14 -8.35
N GLY A 198 2.25 -2.01 -8.71
CA GLY A 198 2.23 -3.42 -8.32
C GLY A 198 3.44 -4.15 -8.91
N MET A 199 3.62 -5.40 -8.51
CA MET A 199 4.70 -6.25 -9.00
C MET A 199 4.68 -6.40 -10.52
N MET A 200 5.85 -6.50 -11.15
CA MET A 200 6.02 -6.74 -12.58
C MET A 200 7.18 -7.68 -12.83
N ASP A 201 7.31 -8.16 -14.06
CA ASP A 201 8.49 -8.93 -14.48
C ASP A 201 9.77 -8.12 -14.32
N THR A 202 10.77 -8.74 -13.70
CA THR A 202 12.08 -8.15 -13.41
C THR A 202 13.24 -8.85 -14.12
N LEU A 203 12.98 -9.99 -14.79
CA LEU A 203 14.03 -10.80 -15.41
C LEU A 203 14.82 -10.05 -16.47
N TRP A 204 14.17 -9.14 -17.22
CA TRP A 204 14.80 -8.40 -18.30
C TRP A 204 15.96 -7.49 -17.84
N PHE A 205 15.99 -7.10 -16.54
CA PHE A 205 17.10 -6.31 -15.98
C PHE A 205 17.89 -7.01 -14.88
N ARG A 206 17.26 -7.91 -14.10
CA ARG A 206 17.89 -8.55 -12.92
C ARG A 206 19.19 -9.26 -13.30
N ASP A 207 19.12 -10.14 -14.27
CA ASP A 207 20.23 -11.00 -14.69
C ASP A 207 21.01 -10.40 -15.89
N ASN A 208 20.66 -9.19 -16.32
CA ASN A 208 21.28 -8.53 -17.45
C ASN A 208 22.49 -7.71 -16.99
N PRO A 209 23.73 -8.07 -17.41
CA PRO A 209 24.94 -7.39 -16.98
C PRO A 209 25.06 -5.94 -17.52
N ALA A 210 24.30 -5.58 -18.56
CA ALA A 210 24.28 -4.21 -19.07
C ALA A 210 23.46 -3.27 -18.16
N VAL A 211 22.61 -3.80 -17.29
CA VAL A 211 21.88 -3.02 -16.28
C VAL A 211 22.66 -3.04 -14.96
N GLY A 212 23.28 -1.93 -14.64
CA GLY A 212 24.08 -1.80 -13.42
C GLY A 212 23.26 -1.46 -12.17
N ALA A 213 22.09 -0.82 -12.32
CA ALA A 213 21.23 -0.51 -11.17
C ALA A 213 19.75 -0.55 -11.51
N ALA A 214 18.89 -0.82 -10.51
CA ALA A 214 17.43 -0.75 -10.64
C ALA A 214 16.80 -0.20 -9.34
N LEU A 215 16.00 0.87 -9.46
CA LEU A 215 15.26 1.52 -8.40
C LEU A 215 13.75 1.31 -8.61
N LEU A 216 13.07 0.74 -7.63
CA LEU A 216 11.63 0.60 -7.60
C LEU A 216 11.02 1.78 -6.85
N ALA A 217 10.35 2.65 -7.61
CA ALA A 217 9.78 3.92 -7.15
C ALA A 217 8.25 3.86 -7.09
N TRP A 218 7.69 2.72 -6.82
CA TRP A 218 6.27 2.37 -6.75
C TRP A 218 5.26 3.39 -7.32
N ALA A 219 4.20 2.91 -7.96
CA ALA A 219 3.17 3.73 -8.59
C ALA A 219 1.78 3.07 -8.62
N ALA A 220 0.66 3.79 -8.69
CA ALA A 220 -0.73 3.30 -8.85
C ALA A 220 -1.61 4.18 -9.77
N GLY A 221 -2.73 3.69 -10.28
CA GLY A 221 -3.48 4.14 -11.44
C GLY A 221 -4.70 5.07 -11.29
N PHE A 222 -5.61 5.19 -12.29
CA PHE A 222 -6.48 6.33 -12.61
C PHE A 222 -7.98 6.01 -12.75
N GLY A 223 -8.86 6.97 -12.44
CA GLY A 223 -10.30 6.97 -12.74
C GLY A 223 -10.71 7.96 -13.84
N LYS A 224 -11.82 7.70 -14.54
CA LYS A 224 -12.33 8.48 -15.70
C LYS A 224 -12.77 9.90 -15.32
N ARG A 225 -12.20 10.89 -15.94
CA ARG A 225 -12.57 12.30 -16.19
C ARG A 225 -11.67 13.37 -15.54
N TRP A 226 -10.90 14.04 -16.42
CA TRP A 226 -10.24 15.36 -16.27
C TRP A 226 -9.16 15.57 -15.22
N LEU A 227 -7.93 15.77 -15.72
CA LEU A 227 -6.75 16.40 -15.11
C LEU A 227 -5.81 15.57 -14.23
N ARG A 228 -4.63 15.25 -14.84
CA ARG A 228 -3.26 15.10 -14.30
C ARG A 228 -3.09 14.45 -12.93
N ALA A 229 -2.63 13.22 -12.91
CA ALA A 229 -2.39 12.44 -11.69
C ALA A 229 -1.09 11.62 -11.71
N TRP A 230 -0.52 11.22 -10.55
CA TRP A 230 0.85 10.71 -10.38
C TRP A 230 1.08 10.02 -9.00
N GLN A 231 2.07 9.09 -8.73
CA GLN A 231 1.95 8.14 -7.60
C GLN A 231 3.00 8.00 -6.52
N GLY A 232 4.21 8.38 -6.67
CA GLY A 232 5.14 8.47 -5.51
C GLY A 232 4.74 9.61 -4.57
N GLY A 233 3.42 9.85 -4.45
CA GLY A 233 2.91 11.11 -3.97
C GLY A 233 3.22 12.22 -4.97
N MET A 234 2.86 13.44 -4.65
CA MET A 234 3.07 14.58 -5.54
C MET A 234 4.54 14.94 -5.77
N GLU A 235 5.46 14.46 -4.96
CA GLU A 235 6.92 14.67 -5.05
C GLU A 235 7.71 13.42 -5.46
N GLY A 236 7.06 12.35 -5.87
CA GLY A 236 7.71 11.06 -6.16
C GLY A 236 8.82 11.12 -7.19
N GLY A 237 8.70 11.90 -8.25
CA GLY A 237 9.76 12.07 -9.24
C GLY A 237 10.99 12.80 -8.70
N LEU A 238 10.82 13.76 -7.81
CA LEU A 238 11.93 14.43 -7.13
C LEU A 238 12.56 13.51 -6.07
N ALA A 239 11.75 12.73 -5.34
CA ALA A 239 12.23 11.72 -4.41
C ALA A 239 13.12 10.66 -5.10
N ALA A 240 12.71 10.19 -6.28
CA ALA A 240 13.54 9.29 -7.08
C ALA A 240 14.86 9.97 -7.55
N ALA A 241 14.79 11.24 -7.95
CA ALA A 241 15.98 11.99 -8.32
C ALA A 241 16.95 12.18 -7.12
N ASP A 242 16.45 12.40 -5.89
CA ASP A 242 17.26 12.48 -4.67
C ASP A 242 18.09 11.21 -4.44
N ILE A 243 17.44 10.05 -4.63
CA ILE A 243 18.14 8.76 -4.50
C ILE A 243 19.16 8.61 -5.65
N LEU A 244 18.77 8.88 -6.88
CA LEU A 244 19.65 8.71 -8.05
C LEU A 244 20.96 9.53 -7.92
N VAL A 245 20.90 10.74 -7.35
CA VAL A 245 22.09 11.59 -7.17
C VAL A 245 22.78 11.41 -5.82
N GLY A 246 22.26 10.56 -4.93
CA GLY A 246 22.85 10.28 -3.62
C GLY A 246 22.55 11.31 -2.53
N ASP A 247 21.55 12.18 -2.70
CA ASP A 247 21.09 13.08 -1.64
C ASP A 247 20.47 12.33 -0.48
N VAL A 248 19.87 11.18 -0.79
CA VAL A 248 19.29 10.24 0.19
C VAL A 248 19.82 8.84 -0.10
N CYS A 249 20.30 8.18 0.94
CA CYS A 249 20.67 6.78 0.89
C CYS A 249 19.39 5.92 0.94
N PRO A 250 19.16 5.01 -0.04
CA PRO A 250 17.97 4.16 -0.04
C PRO A 250 17.95 3.23 1.19
N SER A 251 16.77 3.09 1.78
CA SER A 251 16.54 2.25 2.95
C SER A 251 15.17 1.56 2.93
N GLY A 252 14.51 1.56 1.78
CA GLY A 252 13.27 0.84 1.56
C GLY A 252 13.53 -0.64 1.33
N HIS A 253 12.62 -1.49 1.81
CA HIS A 253 12.65 -2.94 1.63
C HIS A 253 11.31 -3.44 1.09
N LEU A 254 11.35 -4.46 0.25
CA LEU A 254 10.14 -5.05 -0.33
C LEU A 254 9.21 -5.61 0.75
N THR A 255 7.93 -5.43 0.55
CA THR A 255 6.86 -6.03 1.35
C THR A 255 6.12 -7.14 0.59
N ASP A 256 6.69 -7.53 -0.55
CA ASP A 256 6.19 -8.55 -1.46
C ASP A 256 7.34 -9.36 -2.05
N THR A 257 7.10 -10.65 -2.30
CA THR A 257 8.02 -11.53 -3.00
C THR A 257 7.88 -11.38 -4.51
N PHE A 258 8.95 -11.02 -5.20
CA PHE A 258 8.98 -10.98 -6.66
C PHE A 258 9.41 -12.32 -7.21
N ALA A 259 8.55 -12.97 -7.99
CA ALA A 259 8.83 -14.24 -8.64
C ALA A 259 9.23 -14.06 -10.13
N SER A 260 9.86 -15.08 -10.67
CA SER A 260 10.36 -15.14 -12.07
C SER A 260 9.25 -15.19 -13.12
N SER A 261 8.02 -15.48 -12.72
CA SER A 261 6.86 -15.47 -13.62
C SER A 261 5.57 -15.34 -12.83
N PHE A 262 4.52 -14.87 -13.48
CA PHE A 262 3.18 -14.87 -12.88
C PHE A 262 2.72 -16.28 -12.49
N ALA A 263 3.02 -17.29 -13.30
CA ALA A 263 2.65 -18.68 -13.05
C ALA A 263 3.29 -19.28 -11.77
N ALA A 264 4.33 -18.66 -11.22
CA ALA A 264 4.97 -19.12 -10.00
C ALA A 264 4.17 -18.78 -8.72
N TYR A 265 3.24 -17.85 -8.80
CA TYR A 265 2.40 -17.49 -7.65
C TYR A 265 1.28 -18.52 -7.46
N PRO A 266 0.98 -18.93 -6.22
CA PRO A 266 -0.02 -19.99 -5.96
C PRO A 266 -1.42 -19.64 -6.46
N SER A 267 -1.79 -18.36 -6.41
CA SER A 267 -3.08 -17.85 -6.87
C SER A 267 -3.21 -17.70 -8.39
N SER A 268 -2.14 -17.93 -9.18
CA SER A 268 -2.14 -17.67 -10.62
C SER A 268 -3.13 -18.54 -11.39
N ALA A 269 -3.36 -19.77 -10.94
CA ALA A 269 -4.24 -20.72 -11.59
C ALA A 269 -5.73 -20.43 -11.38
N ASN A 270 -6.09 -19.73 -10.27
CA ASN A 270 -7.48 -19.52 -9.88
C ASN A 270 -7.86 -18.05 -9.61
N PHE A 271 -7.01 -17.11 -9.98
CA PHE A 271 -7.24 -15.66 -9.79
C PHE A 271 -8.57 -15.19 -10.41
N ALA A 272 -8.93 -15.69 -11.58
CA ALA A 272 -10.14 -15.32 -12.31
C ALA A 272 -10.92 -16.56 -12.76
N GLU A 273 -10.96 -17.62 -11.95
CA GLU A 273 -11.58 -18.91 -12.30
C GLU A 273 -13.10 -18.82 -12.45
N SER A 274 -13.77 -17.95 -11.69
CA SER A 274 -15.21 -17.77 -11.72
C SER A 274 -15.61 -16.30 -11.68
N ARG A 275 -16.80 -16.02 -12.24
CA ARG A 275 -17.48 -14.73 -12.09
C ARG A 275 -18.28 -14.61 -10.80
N LEU A 276 -18.59 -15.73 -10.15
CA LEU A 276 -19.53 -15.82 -9.03
C LEU A 276 -18.81 -16.02 -7.69
N TYR A 277 -17.61 -16.54 -7.67
CA TYR A 277 -16.87 -16.83 -6.44
C TYR A 277 -15.36 -16.70 -6.62
N VAL A 278 -14.65 -16.60 -5.51
CA VAL A 278 -13.19 -16.69 -5.41
C VAL A 278 -12.85 -17.69 -4.30
N GLU A 279 -12.04 -18.69 -4.60
CA GLU A 279 -11.54 -19.63 -3.62
C GLU A 279 -10.10 -19.31 -3.23
N TYR A 280 -9.84 -19.23 -1.92
CA TYR A 280 -8.50 -19.04 -1.36
C TYR A 280 -7.86 -20.42 -1.10
N GLN A 281 -7.64 -21.17 -2.18
CA GLN A 281 -7.17 -22.57 -2.13
C GLN A 281 -5.75 -22.70 -1.58
N GLU A 282 -4.96 -21.65 -1.70
CA GLU A 282 -3.59 -21.57 -1.19
C GLU A 282 -3.52 -21.40 0.32
N ASP A 283 -4.66 -21.14 1.01
CA ASP A 283 -4.74 -20.99 2.46
C ASP A 283 -3.75 -19.93 3.00
N VAL A 284 -2.97 -20.26 4.01
CA VAL A 284 -1.94 -19.38 4.61
C VAL A 284 -0.67 -19.25 3.75
N PHE A 285 -0.56 -20.00 2.65
CA PHE A 285 0.60 -20.03 1.78
C PHE A 285 0.53 -18.94 0.71
N VAL A 286 0.60 -17.68 1.13
CA VAL A 286 0.64 -16.49 0.26
C VAL A 286 2.03 -15.86 0.35
N GLY A 287 2.55 -15.36 -0.78
CA GLY A 287 3.82 -14.66 -0.83
C GLY A 287 5.00 -15.49 -0.32
N TYR A 288 5.89 -14.91 0.49
CA TYR A 288 7.05 -15.66 1.03
C TYR A 288 6.65 -16.87 1.87
N ARG A 289 5.48 -16.86 2.50
CA ARG A 289 4.96 -18.03 3.24
C ARG A 289 4.78 -19.24 2.33
N TYR A 290 4.41 -19.02 1.07
CA TYR A 290 4.42 -20.04 0.02
C TYR A 290 5.84 -20.37 -0.43
N PHE A 291 6.60 -19.37 -0.87
CA PHE A 291 7.89 -19.58 -1.51
C PHE A 291 8.94 -20.19 -0.59
N GLU A 292 8.91 -19.91 0.71
CA GLU A 292 9.86 -20.46 1.69
C GLU A 292 9.35 -21.75 2.35
N THR A 293 8.12 -22.20 2.04
CA THR A 293 7.54 -23.42 2.61
C THR A 293 7.44 -24.55 1.61
N ILE A 294 6.89 -24.25 0.42
CA ILE A 294 6.57 -25.29 -0.57
C ILE A 294 7.85 -25.78 -1.26
N PRO A 295 8.08 -27.12 -1.30
CA PRO A 295 9.30 -27.68 -1.89
C PRO A 295 9.51 -27.21 -3.34
N GLY A 296 10.67 -26.65 -3.62
CA GLY A 296 11.07 -26.15 -4.94
C GLY A 296 10.56 -24.74 -5.30
N ALA A 297 9.57 -24.17 -4.60
CA ALA A 297 9.03 -22.84 -4.92
C ALA A 297 10.08 -21.72 -4.76
N ALA A 298 10.99 -21.86 -3.79
CA ALA A 298 12.06 -20.89 -3.55
C ALA A 298 12.96 -20.60 -4.78
N ALA A 299 13.08 -21.55 -5.70
CA ALA A 299 13.87 -21.39 -6.93
C ALA A 299 13.25 -20.37 -7.91
N SER A 300 11.96 -20.07 -7.77
CA SER A 300 11.25 -19.09 -8.61
C SER A 300 11.34 -17.65 -8.10
N VAL A 301 11.98 -17.41 -6.95
CA VAL A 301 12.06 -16.06 -6.36
C VAL A 301 13.16 -15.24 -7.02
N CYS A 302 12.80 -14.07 -7.51
CA CYS A 302 13.73 -13.06 -8.03
C CYS A 302 14.28 -12.18 -6.92
N TYR A 303 13.36 -11.65 -6.11
CA TYR A 303 13.67 -10.85 -4.92
C TYR A 303 12.81 -11.34 -3.76
N PRO A 304 13.43 -11.77 -2.65
CA PRO A 304 12.70 -12.28 -1.51
C PRO A 304 11.97 -11.17 -0.75
N PHE A 305 10.97 -11.55 0.03
CA PHE A 305 10.32 -10.66 0.98
C PHE A 305 11.34 -10.00 1.92
N GLY A 306 11.19 -8.72 2.15
CA GLY A 306 12.10 -7.94 2.98
C GLY A 306 13.37 -7.45 2.26
N TYR A 307 13.59 -7.77 0.98
CA TYR A 307 14.79 -7.40 0.23
C TYR A 307 14.85 -5.90 -0.07
N GLY A 308 16.03 -5.32 0.07
CA GLY A 308 16.35 -3.96 -0.32
C GLY A 308 17.83 -3.67 -0.15
N LEU A 309 18.44 -2.95 -1.11
CA LEU A 309 19.83 -2.54 -1.06
C LEU A 309 19.98 -1.12 -0.53
N SER A 310 21.16 -0.81 -0.06
CA SER A 310 21.56 0.52 0.40
C SER A 310 22.85 0.98 -0.31
N TYR A 311 23.19 2.26 -0.21
CA TYR A 311 24.50 2.77 -0.64
C TYR A 311 25.57 2.57 0.43
N THR A 312 25.18 2.13 1.62
CA THR A 312 26.08 1.76 2.71
C THR A 312 25.90 0.30 3.09
N THR A 313 26.74 -0.23 3.96
CA THR A 313 26.70 -1.61 4.45
C THR A 313 26.50 -1.64 5.95
N PHE A 314 25.90 -2.71 6.45
CA PHE A 314 25.66 -2.88 7.88
C PHE A 314 26.15 -4.25 8.36
N ALA A 315 26.49 -4.32 9.63
CA ALA A 315 26.81 -5.58 10.31
C ALA A 315 25.92 -5.75 11.54
N LEU A 316 25.48 -6.99 11.77
CA LEU A 316 24.76 -7.39 12.99
C LEU A 316 25.73 -8.01 13.99
N SER A 317 25.61 -7.62 15.26
CA SER A 317 26.31 -8.21 16.38
C SER A 317 25.37 -8.31 17.59
N ASP A 318 25.83 -8.96 18.66
CA ASP A 318 25.10 -9.09 19.94
C ASP A 318 23.67 -9.56 19.80
N VAL A 319 23.44 -10.51 18.89
CA VAL A 319 22.10 -11.08 18.67
C VAL A 319 21.67 -11.89 19.87
N ARG A 320 20.57 -11.51 20.50
CA ARG A 320 20.04 -12.11 21.73
C ARG A 320 18.53 -12.29 21.66
N GLY A 321 18.03 -13.27 22.41
CA GLY A 321 16.60 -13.50 22.59
C GLY A 321 16.29 -13.92 24.01
N GLY A 322 15.05 -13.71 24.42
CA GLY A 322 14.56 -14.12 25.72
C GLY A 322 13.13 -13.68 25.97
N MET A 323 12.57 -14.15 27.08
CA MET A 323 11.26 -13.66 27.52
C MET A 323 11.47 -12.49 28.48
N ASN A 324 10.75 -11.40 28.25
CA ASN A 324 10.78 -10.22 29.11
C ASN A 324 9.82 -10.37 30.30
N GLY A 325 9.85 -9.40 31.23
CA GLY A 325 9.00 -9.42 32.42
C GLY A 325 7.49 -9.26 32.17
N ALA A 326 7.09 -8.89 30.94
CA ALA A 326 5.70 -8.79 30.50
C ALA A 326 5.17 -10.10 29.88
N GLY A 327 6.01 -11.13 29.77
CA GLY A 327 5.64 -12.39 29.11
C GLY A 327 5.74 -12.34 27.59
N GLU A 328 6.43 -11.36 27.02
CA GLU A 328 6.71 -11.23 25.59
C GLU A 328 8.09 -11.78 25.27
N ILE A 329 8.26 -12.27 24.06
CA ILE A 329 9.56 -12.63 23.51
C ILE A 329 10.20 -11.34 22.97
N ALA A 330 11.41 -11.05 23.44
CA ALA A 330 12.20 -9.91 23.01
C ALA A 330 13.45 -10.43 22.26
N LEU A 331 13.60 -10.02 21.01
CA LEU A 331 14.75 -10.29 20.19
C LEU A 331 15.51 -9.00 19.97
N SER A 332 16.82 -8.99 20.21
CA SER A 332 17.66 -7.80 20.03
C SER A 332 18.88 -8.08 19.20
N ALA A 333 19.33 -7.06 18.47
CA ALA A 333 20.59 -7.07 17.73
C ALA A 333 21.19 -5.67 17.69
N THR A 334 22.51 -5.57 17.74
CA THR A 334 23.24 -4.33 17.50
C THR A 334 23.57 -4.20 16.02
N VAL A 335 23.08 -3.15 15.40
CA VAL A 335 23.32 -2.80 14.00
C VAL A 335 24.43 -1.75 13.95
N THR A 336 25.49 -2.01 13.19
CA THR A 336 26.58 -1.06 12.96
C THR A 336 26.64 -0.69 11.48
N ASN A 337 26.66 0.60 11.15
CA ASN A 337 26.93 1.05 9.79
C ASN A 337 28.42 0.87 9.49
N THR A 338 28.76 -0.09 8.64
CA THR A 338 30.16 -0.43 8.27
C THR A 338 30.60 0.20 6.94
N GLY A 339 29.69 0.93 6.28
CA GLY A 339 29.97 1.56 4.99
C GLY A 339 30.44 3.00 5.09
N LEU A 340 30.35 3.73 3.98
CA LEU A 340 30.99 5.05 3.82
C LEU A 340 30.00 6.23 3.86
N CYS A 341 28.71 5.99 3.88
CA CYS A 341 27.70 7.05 3.98
C CYS A 341 26.64 6.72 5.03
N ALA A 342 25.95 7.75 5.52
CA ALA A 342 24.87 7.58 6.48
C ALA A 342 23.71 6.78 5.85
N GLY A 343 23.12 5.89 6.65
CA GLY A 343 22.01 5.04 6.19
C GLY A 343 21.17 4.50 7.33
N LYS A 344 20.04 3.87 6.98
CA LYS A 344 19.15 3.19 7.91
C LYS A 344 19.06 1.71 7.58
N TYR A 345 18.88 0.89 8.60
CA TYR A 345 18.73 -0.56 8.50
C TYR A 345 17.36 -1.01 9.00
N VAL A 346 16.78 -2.03 8.37
CA VAL A 346 15.55 -2.68 8.82
C VAL A 346 15.89 -4.04 9.40
N LEU A 347 15.68 -4.21 10.70
CA LEU A 347 15.78 -5.49 11.39
C LEU A 347 14.44 -6.21 11.31
N GLN A 348 14.41 -7.36 10.68
CA GLN A 348 13.22 -8.22 10.55
C GLN A 348 13.40 -9.46 11.41
N ALA A 349 12.37 -9.80 12.18
CA ALA A 349 12.38 -10.95 13.09
C ALA A 349 11.40 -12.03 12.60
N TYR A 350 11.89 -13.26 12.48
CA TYR A 350 11.13 -14.37 11.95
C TYR A 350 11.09 -15.54 12.94
N VAL A 351 9.94 -16.23 12.98
CA VAL A 351 9.76 -17.50 13.70
C VAL A 351 9.82 -18.67 12.73
N ASN A 352 10.42 -19.78 13.19
CA ASN A 352 10.32 -21.09 12.56
C ASN A 352 9.54 -22.01 13.50
N PRO A 353 8.25 -22.24 13.25
CA PRO A 353 7.42 -23.08 14.11
C PRO A 353 7.78 -24.57 13.96
N PRO A 354 7.47 -25.40 14.97
CA PRO A 354 7.61 -26.86 14.86
C PRO A 354 6.63 -27.40 13.82
N LYS A 355 6.99 -28.51 13.18
CA LYS A 355 6.05 -29.28 12.37
C LYS A 355 4.97 -29.85 13.28
N GLY A 356 3.72 -29.73 12.87
CA GLY A 356 2.56 -30.11 13.68
C GLY A 356 1.43 -30.71 12.85
N ARG A 357 0.24 -30.73 13.44
CA ARG A 357 -1.00 -31.26 12.82
C ARG A 357 -1.67 -30.24 11.92
N ILE A 358 -1.50 -28.96 12.25
CA ILE A 358 -2.10 -27.83 11.49
C ILE A 358 -1.09 -27.38 10.45
N ALA A 359 -1.56 -27.20 9.21
CA ALA A 359 -0.75 -26.63 8.14
C ALA A 359 -0.32 -25.20 8.50
N LYS A 360 0.96 -24.90 8.40
CA LYS A 360 1.53 -23.60 8.72
C LYS A 360 2.79 -23.32 7.90
N PRO A 361 3.15 -22.06 7.68
CA PRO A 361 4.39 -21.71 6.99
C PRO A 361 5.63 -22.17 7.74
N ALA A 362 6.67 -22.55 7.01
CA ALA A 362 7.96 -22.90 7.59
C ALA A 362 8.66 -21.73 8.29
N THR A 363 8.32 -20.51 7.89
CA THR A 363 8.78 -19.27 8.51
C THR A 363 7.69 -18.19 8.41
N ALA A 364 7.58 -17.35 9.45
CA ALA A 364 6.67 -16.20 9.48
C ALA A 364 7.34 -15.01 10.16
N LEU A 365 7.07 -13.79 9.68
CA LEU A 365 7.49 -12.56 10.32
C LEU A 365 6.72 -12.41 11.64
N VAL A 366 7.42 -12.02 12.72
CA VAL A 366 6.85 -11.79 14.05
C VAL A 366 7.07 -10.37 14.56
N GLY A 367 7.85 -9.58 13.83
CA GLY A 367 8.06 -8.18 14.12
C GLY A 367 9.22 -7.58 13.34
N PHE A 368 9.35 -6.27 13.40
CA PHE A 368 10.42 -5.53 12.75
C PHE A 368 10.74 -4.24 13.51
N ALA A 369 11.93 -3.70 13.26
CA ALA A 369 12.33 -2.39 13.73
C ALA A 369 13.28 -1.73 12.73
N LYS A 370 13.30 -0.39 12.68
CA LYS A 370 14.18 0.37 11.80
C LYS A 370 15.10 1.27 12.63
N THR A 371 16.38 1.36 12.25
CA THR A 371 17.31 2.26 12.94
C THR A 371 16.96 3.72 12.63
N ARG A 372 17.39 4.62 13.50
CA ARG A 372 17.62 6.00 13.11
C ARG A 372 18.64 6.05 11.96
N LEU A 373 18.89 7.25 11.43
CA LEU A 373 20.00 7.44 10.49
C LEU A 373 21.32 7.21 11.22
N LEU A 374 22.12 6.23 10.80
CA LEU A 374 23.41 5.90 11.37
C LEU A 374 24.52 6.46 10.48
N GLU A 375 25.40 7.28 11.05
CA GLU A 375 26.63 7.71 10.41
C GLU A 375 27.62 6.53 10.24
N PRO A 376 28.63 6.62 9.36
CA PRO A 376 29.67 5.59 9.26
C PRO A 376 30.31 5.25 10.61
N ASN A 377 30.37 3.94 10.93
CA ASN A 377 30.84 3.37 12.21
C ASN A 377 29.91 3.64 13.42
N GLU A 378 28.76 4.22 13.22
CA GLU A 378 27.77 4.39 14.28
C GLU A 378 26.94 3.10 14.46
N SER A 379 26.53 2.84 15.69
CA SER A 379 25.75 1.65 16.05
C SER A 379 24.47 2.00 16.80
N GLU A 380 23.49 1.14 16.69
CA GLU A 380 22.23 1.17 17.44
C GLU A 380 21.80 -0.26 17.78
N THR A 381 21.32 -0.47 19.00
CA THR A 381 20.72 -1.75 19.37
C THR A 381 19.21 -1.66 19.19
N LEU A 382 18.68 -2.47 18.29
CA LEU A 382 17.24 -2.62 18.07
C LEU A 382 16.72 -3.79 18.88
N THR A 383 15.48 -3.65 19.36
CA THR A 383 14.74 -4.73 20.04
C THR A 383 13.35 -4.84 19.41
N VAL A 384 12.97 -6.06 19.06
CA VAL A 384 11.64 -6.42 18.58
C VAL A 384 10.97 -7.28 19.66
N SER A 385 9.86 -6.82 20.21
CA SER A 385 9.10 -7.55 21.26
C SER A 385 7.72 -7.92 20.73
N PHE A 386 7.28 -9.14 21.02
CA PHE A 386 5.98 -9.64 20.60
C PHE A 386 5.48 -10.73 21.57
N ALA A 387 4.15 -10.79 21.72
CA ALA A 387 3.52 -11.83 22.49
C ALA A 387 3.53 -13.18 21.70
N PRO A 388 3.47 -14.34 22.39
CA PRO A 388 3.35 -15.64 21.72
C PRO A 388 2.15 -15.75 20.76
N TYR A 389 1.14 -14.90 20.92
CA TYR A 389 0.01 -14.79 20.00
C TYR A 389 0.43 -14.41 18.57
N ALA A 390 1.51 -13.67 18.38
CA ALA A 390 1.99 -13.23 17.07
C ALA A 390 2.38 -14.38 16.11
N PHE A 391 2.64 -15.57 16.64
CA PHE A 391 2.94 -16.78 15.85
C PHE A 391 1.98 -17.94 16.11
N ALA A 392 0.82 -17.65 16.68
CA ALA A 392 -0.26 -18.62 16.81
C ALA A 392 -0.84 -18.99 15.44
N THR A 393 -1.32 -20.22 15.33
CA THR A 393 -1.99 -20.71 14.14
C THR A 393 -3.49 -20.83 14.41
N TYR A 394 -4.31 -20.36 13.48
CA TYR A 394 -5.75 -20.56 13.59
C TYR A 394 -6.12 -21.99 13.13
N ASP A 395 -6.79 -22.71 13.99
CA ASP A 395 -7.26 -24.08 13.76
C ASP A 395 -8.74 -24.07 13.37
N ASP A 396 -9.01 -23.93 12.10
CA ASP A 396 -10.38 -23.90 11.56
C ASP A 396 -11.00 -25.30 11.48
N GLU A 397 -10.18 -26.35 11.39
CA GLU A 397 -10.63 -27.73 11.23
C GLU A 397 -10.79 -28.48 12.56
N GLY A 398 -10.07 -28.08 13.61
CA GLY A 398 -10.11 -28.72 14.91
C GLY A 398 -9.09 -29.86 15.08
N ALA A 399 -7.92 -29.74 14.47
CA ALA A 399 -6.81 -30.65 14.68
C ALA A 399 -6.30 -30.62 16.15
N VAL A 400 -6.39 -29.47 16.78
CA VAL A 400 -6.17 -29.23 18.21
C VAL A 400 -7.46 -28.75 18.86
N ARG A 401 -8.00 -27.64 18.39
CA ARG A 401 -9.24 -27.03 18.89
C ARG A 401 -9.90 -26.19 17.79
N LYS A 402 -11.06 -26.65 17.30
CA LYS A 402 -11.79 -25.98 16.22
C LYS A 402 -12.10 -24.51 16.54
N SER A 403 -11.84 -23.64 15.57
CA SER A 403 -12.07 -22.20 15.64
C SER A 403 -11.30 -21.50 16.77
N ALA A 404 -10.06 -21.89 16.98
CA ALA A 404 -9.20 -21.30 18.02
C ALA A 404 -7.82 -20.92 17.46
N TYR A 405 -7.22 -19.88 18.03
CA TYR A 405 -5.79 -19.62 17.87
C TYR A 405 -5.02 -20.49 18.85
N VAL A 406 -4.10 -21.30 18.30
CA VAL A 406 -3.36 -22.29 19.08
C VAL A 406 -1.87 -22.22 18.79
N LEU A 407 -1.08 -22.65 19.77
CA LEU A 407 0.32 -23.02 19.61
C LEU A 407 0.43 -24.52 19.83
N GLU A 408 0.93 -25.25 18.84
CA GLU A 408 1.20 -26.68 19.01
C GLU A 408 2.48 -26.88 19.82
N LYS A 409 2.53 -27.98 20.59
CA LYS A 409 3.73 -28.36 21.35
C LYS A 409 4.96 -28.47 20.46
N GLY A 410 6.12 -28.11 21.01
CA GLY A 410 7.41 -28.17 20.34
C GLY A 410 8.23 -26.91 20.52
N ALA A 411 9.36 -26.84 19.84
CA ALA A 411 10.30 -25.75 19.94
C ALA A 411 10.13 -24.77 18.76
N TYR A 412 9.88 -23.52 19.07
CA TYR A 412 9.81 -22.40 18.14
C TYR A 412 11.16 -21.71 18.12
N GLY A 413 11.84 -21.74 16.97
CA GLY A 413 13.12 -21.07 16.76
C GLY A 413 12.93 -19.67 16.17
N PHE A 414 13.89 -18.77 16.42
CA PHE A 414 13.83 -17.40 15.92
C PHE A 414 15.07 -17.03 15.12
N ARG A 415 14.88 -16.13 14.15
CA ARG A 415 15.93 -15.57 13.32
C ARG A 415 15.71 -14.07 13.17
N VAL A 416 16.81 -13.31 13.04
CA VAL A 416 16.75 -11.88 12.72
C VAL A 416 17.69 -11.55 11.57
N GLY A 417 17.33 -10.56 10.74
CA GLY A 417 18.16 -10.16 9.62
C GLY A 417 17.49 -9.09 8.76
N GLU A 418 17.99 -8.90 7.54
CA GLU A 418 17.55 -7.85 6.63
C GLU A 418 16.46 -8.28 5.64
N ASN A 419 16.24 -9.57 5.45
CA ASN A 419 15.15 -10.13 4.66
C ASN A 419 14.91 -11.58 5.09
N VAL A 420 13.88 -12.23 4.54
CA VAL A 420 13.47 -13.59 4.97
C VAL A 420 14.56 -14.65 4.77
N ARG A 421 15.55 -14.44 3.90
CA ARG A 421 16.65 -15.38 3.59
C ARG A 421 17.96 -15.01 4.26
N GLU A 422 18.28 -13.73 4.32
CA GLU A 422 19.53 -13.22 4.91
C GLU A 422 19.32 -12.92 6.40
N THR A 423 19.37 -13.98 7.19
CA THR A 423 19.12 -13.95 8.63
C THR A 423 20.17 -14.73 9.42
N VAL A 424 20.33 -14.35 10.68
CA VAL A 424 21.11 -15.09 11.68
C VAL A 424 20.16 -15.72 12.72
N ASN A 425 20.51 -16.93 13.19
CA ASN A 425 19.75 -17.59 14.25
C ASN A 425 19.92 -16.86 15.58
N VAL A 426 18.85 -16.74 16.33
CA VAL A 426 18.86 -16.30 17.71
C VAL A 426 19.07 -17.50 18.63
N ASP A 427 19.99 -17.39 19.58
CA ASP A 427 20.23 -18.44 20.57
C ASP A 427 19.16 -18.39 21.69
N TYR A 428 17.92 -18.55 21.26
CA TYR A 428 16.74 -18.66 22.12
C TYR A 428 15.65 -19.47 21.41
N ARG A 429 14.94 -20.27 22.15
CA ARG A 429 13.78 -21.04 21.67
C ARG A 429 12.63 -20.88 22.67
N TYR A 430 11.44 -20.75 22.16
CA TYR A 430 10.22 -20.84 22.93
C TYR A 430 9.73 -22.29 22.88
N GLU A 431 9.73 -22.97 24.00
CA GLU A 431 9.39 -24.38 24.08
C GLU A 431 8.07 -24.60 24.78
N LEU A 432 7.24 -25.48 24.22
CA LEU A 432 5.96 -25.89 24.78
C LEU A 432 5.92 -27.42 24.90
N ASP A 433 5.66 -27.90 26.10
CA ASP A 433 5.47 -29.34 26.40
C ASP A 433 4.12 -29.86 25.91
N ASP A 434 3.09 -29.00 25.95
CA ASP A 434 1.72 -29.29 25.53
C ASP A 434 1.19 -28.20 24.58
N ASP A 435 0.12 -28.52 23.82
CA ASP A 435 -0.58 -27.53 23.00
C ASP A 435 -1.22 -26.46 23.87
N ALA A 436 -1.10 -25.20 23.45
CA ALA A 436 -1.71 -24.07 24.12
C ALA A 436 -2.85 -23.47 23.27
N ILE A 437 -4.03 -23.31 23.86
CA ILE A 437 -5.16 -22.59 23.27
C ILE A 437 -5.08 -21.16 23.79
N LEU A 438 -4.80 -20.22 22.87
CA LEU A 438 -4.63 -18.81 23.22
C LEU A 438 -5.95 -18.05 23.17
N GLU A 439 -6.79 -18.35 22.17
CA GLU A 439 -8.08 -17.70 22.01
C GLU A 439 -9.09 -18.65 21.36
N GLN A 440 -10.30 -18.71 21.91
CA GLN A 440 -11.41 -19.48 21.35
C GLN A 440 -12.38 -18.54 20.65
N LEU A 441 -12.60 -18.74 19.37
CA LEU A 441 -13.53 -17.99 18.52
C LEU A 441 -14.75 -18.84 18.13
N SER A 442 -15.61 -18.30 17.28
CA SER A 442 -16.75 -19.00 16.69
C SER A 442 -16.60 -19.14 15.18
N PRO A 443 -17.15 -20.22 14.58
CA PRO A 443 -17.05 -20.46 13.14
C PRO A 443 -18.08 -19.64 12.30
N LYS A 444 -18.56 -18.50 12.77
CA LYS A 444 -19.65 -17.74 12.13
C LYS A 444 -19.31 -17.27 10.71
N CYS A 445 -18.03 -17.00 10.43
CA CYS A 445 -17.54 -16.55 9.12
C CYS A 445 -16.79 -17.67 8.38
N ALA A 446 -16.96 -18.92 8.74
CA ALA A 446 -16.33 -20.02 8.04
C ALA A 446 -16.82 -20.08 6.58
N PRO A 447 -15.93 -20.30 5.59
CA PRO A 447 -16.34 -20.43 4.20
C PRO A 447 -17.26 -21.63 4.02
N THR A 448 -18.29 -21.46 3.19
CA THR A 448 -19.23 -22.54 2.85
C THR A 448 -18.82 -23.26 1.57
N LEU A 449 -17.98 -22.63 0.76
CA LEU A 449 -17.50 -23.15 -0.51
C LEU A 449 -15.96 -23.07 -0.56
N LEU A 450 -15.32 -24.21 -0.46
CA LEU A 450 -13.88 -24.39 -0.68
C LEU A 450 -13.66 -25.84 -1.13
N HIS A 451 -13.43 -26.05 -2.43
CA HIS A 451 -13.35 -27.38 -2.99
C HIS A 451 -12.05 -28.12 -2.65
N ARG A 452 -10.97 -27.39 -2.48
CA ARG A 452 -9.67 -27.96 -2.14
C ARG A 452 -8.81 -26.95 -1.38
N ARG A 453 -7.85 -27.47 -0.63
CA ARG A 453 -6.90 -26.68 0.18
C ARG A 453 -5.48 -27.16 -0.08
N MET A 454 -4.56 -26.22 -0.22
CA MET A 454 -3.12 -26.51 -0.33
C MET A 454 -2.57 -27.00 1.01
N LEU A 455 -1.69 -27.99 0.94
CA LEU A 455 -0.93 -28.50 2.08
C LEU A 455 0.53 -28.01 2.02
N ALA A 456 1.25 -28.13 3.14
CA ALA A 456 2.63 -27.64 3.26
C ALA A 456 3.65 -28.37 2.34
N ASP A 457 3.27 -29.46 1.70
CA ASP A 457 4.07 -30.14 0.69
C ASP A 457 3.76 -29.71 -0.75
N GLY A 458 2.80 -28.76 -0.92
CA GLY A 458 2.35 -28.24 -2.21
C GLY A 458 1.27 -29.07 -2.89
N SER A 459 0.87 -30.21 -2.28
CA SER A 459 -0.27 -30.98 -2.76
C SER A 459 -1.59 -30.30 -2.35
N TYR A 460 -2.69 -30.74 -2.99
CA TYR A 460 -4.03 -30.27 -2.61
C TYR A 460 -4.83 -31.40 -1.99
N ARG A 461 -5.54 -31.07 -0.93
CA ARG A 461 -6.55 -31.95 -0.32
C ARG A 461 -7.92 -31.50 -0.76
N GLU A 462 -8.70 -32.39 -1.34
CA GLU A 462 -10.10 -32.17 -1.69
C GLU A 462 -10.96 -32.02 -0.43
N ILE A 463 -11.89 -31.06 -0.45
CA ILE A 463 -12.84 -30.77 0.64
C ILE A 463 -14.23 -31.05 0.11
N ALA A 464 -15.01 -31.85 0.84
CA ALA A 464 -16.40 -32.10 0.52
C ALA A 464 -17.23 -30.85 0.83
N CYS A 465 -17.67 -30.16 -0.21
CA CYS A 465 -18.60 -29.04 -0.08
C CYS A 465 -20.03 -29.52 -0.03
N ALA A 466 -20.89 -28.82 0.72
CA ALA A 466 -22.32 -29.00 0.60
C ALA A 466 -22.77 -28.66 -0.83
N PRO A 467 -23.81 -29.32 -1.39
CA PRO A 467 -24.36 -28.91 -2.67
C PRO A 467 -24.72 -27.42 -2.64
N GLU A 468 -24.33 -26.70 -3.69
CA GLU A 468 -24.71 -25.29 -3.83
C GLU A 468 -26.25 -25.20 -3.77
N THR A 469 -26.77 -24.50 -2.78
CA THR A 469 -28.15 -24.06 -2.81
C THR A 469 -28.16 -22.86 -3.76
N PRO A 470 -28.94 -22.91 -4.88
CA PRO A 470 -29.04 -21.76 -5.76
C PRO A 470 -29.42 -20.54 -4.93
N ARG A 471 -28.60 -19.51 -4.92
CA ARG A 471 -28.95 -18.22 -4.30
C ARG A 471 -30.17 -17.68 -5.04
N GLU A 472 -31.22 -17.36 -4.30
CA GLU A 472 -32.26 -16.51 -4.85
C GLU A 472 -31.60 -15.20 -5.28
N ASP A 473 -31.78 -14.87 -6.54
CA ASP A 473 -31.30 -13.58 -7.04
C ASP A 473 -32.11 -12.49 -6.34
N TRP A 474 -31.55 -11.89 -5.30
CA TRP A 474 -32.19 -10.84 -4.50
C TRP A 474 -32.67 -9.67 -5.35
N ARG A 475 -32.09 -9.47 -6.55
CA ARG A 475 -32.53 -8.47 -7.54
C ARG A 475 -33.91 -8.81 -8.16
N LYS A 476 -34.37 -10.04 -8.02
CA LYS A 476 -35.67 -10.50 -8.47
C LYS A 476 -36.71 -10.59 -7.35
N LEU A 477 -36.35 -10.22 -6.11
CA LEU A 477 -37.33 -10.13 -5.03
C LEU A 477 -38.32 -9.03 -5.36
N GLU A 478 -39.59 -9.37 -5.46
CA GLU A 478 -40.69 -8.40 -5.71
C GLU A 478 -40.65 -7.31 -4.62
N GLY A 479 -40.67 -6.05 -5.03
CA GLY A 479 -40.74 -4.90 -4.14
C GLY A 479 -39.37 -4.24 -3.82
N ILE A 480 -38.23 -4.76 -4.32
CA ILE A 480 -36.97 -4.02 -4.28
C ILE A 480 -36.94 -3.13 -5.54
N PRO A 481 -36.89 -1.80 -5.41
CA PRO A 481 -36.77 -0.91 -6.56
C PRO A 481 -35.46 -1.18 -7.33
N ASP A 482 -35.56 -1.12 -8.66
CA ASP A 482 -34.39 -1.19 -9.54
C ASP A 482 -33.36 -0.10 -9.17
N GLU A 483 -32.05 -0.39 -9.25
CA GLU A 483 -31.00 0.59 -9.01
C GLU A 483 -31.22 1.83 -9.92
N GLY A 484 -31.57 2.96 -9.31
CA GLY A 484 -31.87 4.21 -10.02
C GLY A 484 -33.30 4.73 -9.83
N GLN A 485 -34.19 3.98 -9.19
CA GLN A 485 -35.56 4.43 -8.87
C GLN A 485 -35.73 4.89 -7.41
N TYR A 486 -34.71 4.95 -6.61
CA TYR A 486 -34.79 5.78 -5.41
C TYR A 486 -34.89 7.23 -5.89
N PRO A 487 -36.03 7.91 -5.70
CA PRO A 487 -36.02 9.35 -5.87
C PRO A 487 -34.96 9.84 -4.89
N LEU A 488 -33.81 10.26 -5.43
CA LEU A 488 -32.98 11.19 -4.71
C LEU A 488 -33.92 12.36 -4.45
N GLU A 489 -34.55 12.38 -3.26
CA GLU A 489 -35.27 13.57 -2.82
C GLU A 489 -34.29 14.70 -3.05
N ASN A 490 -34.72 15.64 -3.88
CA ASN A 490 -33.90 16.78 -4.25
C ASN A 490 -33.22 17.30 -2.98
N PRO A 491 -31.89 17.32 -2.89
CA PRO A 491 -31.19 17.81 -1.69
C PRO A 491 -31.68 19.18 -1.24
N ASP A 492 -32.22 19.97 -2.16
CA ASP A 492 -32.85 21.27 -1.90
C ASP A 492 -34.26 21.15 -1.29
N GLN A 493 -34.87 19.97 -1.30
CA GLN A 493 -36.19 19.71 -0.71
C GLN A 493 -36.12 18.96 0.64
N ILE A 494 -34.93 18.58 1.11
CA ILE A 494 -34.79 18.16 2.51
C ILE A 494 -35.10 19.42 3.33
N PRO A 495 -36.11 19.42 4.20
CA PRO A 495 -36.39 20.58 5.05
C PRO A 495 -35.25 20.76 6.04
N GLY A 496 -34.11 21.24 5.56
CA GLY A 496 -32.89 21.31 6.33
C GLY A 496 -32.69 22.61 7.07
N CYS A 497 -33.68 23.51 7.05
CA CYS A 497 -33.58 24.80 7.71
C CYS A 497 -34.78 25.16 8.60
N ALA A 498 -35.81 24.31 8.67
CA ALA A 498 -36.80 24.49 9.74
C ALA A 498 -36.11 24.06 11.05
N TRP A 499 -35.96 25.01 11.98
CA TRP A 499 -35.59 24.71 13.33
C TRP A 499 -36.61 23.73 13.92
N ILE A 500 -36.25 22.43 13.99
CA ILE A 500 -37.02 21.43 14.68
C ILE A 500 -36.53 21.51 16.14
N PRO A 501 -37.41 21.83 17.11
CA PRO A 501 -37.00 21.81 18.48
C PRO A 501 -36.44 20.43 18.82
N PRO A 502 -35.28 20.35 19.46
CA PRO A 502 -34.65 19.06 19.76
C PRO A 502 -35.59 18.23 20.62
N ILE A 503 -35.89 17.02 20.19
CA ILE A 503 -36.51 16.00 21.02
C ILE A 503 -35.44 15.57 22.03
N LYS A 504 -35.79 15.58 23.29
CA LYS A 504 -34.91 15.02 24.32
C LYS A 504 -35.29 13.56 24.56
N PRO A 505 -34.28 12.72 24.86
CA PRO A 505 -32.86 13.03 24.97
C PRO A 505 -32.14 13.12 23.62
N GLN A 506 -30.97 13.74 23.63
CA GLN A 506 -30.10 13.98 22.47
C GLN A 506 -28.86 13.12 22.55
N LEU A 507 -28.24 12.77 21.41
CA LEU A 507 -26.98 12.01 21.38
C LEU A 507 -25.85 12.67 22.19
N ILE A 508 -25.83 13.99 22.32
CA ILE A 508 -24.85 14.70 23.12
C ILE A 508 -24.91 14.30 24.60
N GLU A 509 -26.10 13.97 25.12
CA GLU A 509 -26.29 13.58 26.52
C GLU A 509 -25.59 12.23 26.81
N VAL A 510 -25.42 11.36 25.79
CA VAL A 510 -24.61 10.15 25.91
C VAL A 510 -23.12 10.50 26.07
N ALA A 511 -22.65 11.46 25.30
CA ALA A 511 -21.25 11.89 25.36
C ALA A 511 -20.91 12.62 26.66
N GLU A 512 -21.89 13.33 27.25
CA GLU A 512 -21.77 14.05 28.53
C GLU A 512 -21.94 13.12 29.74
N GLY A 513 -22.44 11.89 29.52
CA GLY A 513 -22.62 10.86 30.56
C GLY A 513 -23.94 10.95 31.29
N ASP A 514 -24.87 11.75 30.81
CA ASP A 514 -26.22 11.88 31.38
C ASP A 514 -27.15 10.75 30.94
N LEU A 515 -26.78 10.01 29.91
CA LEU A 515 -27.52 8.90 29.34
C LEU A 515 -26.53 7.82 28.84
N THR A 516 -26.87 6.57 29.00
CA THR A 516 -26.11 5.47 28.36
C THR A 516 -26.46 5.34 26.87
N LEU A 517 -25.57 4.76 26.08
CA LEU A 517 -25.83 4.50 24.67
C LEU A 517 -27.02 3.54 24.48
N ASP A 518 -27.16 2.52 25.33
CA ASP A 518 -28.27 1.56 25.27
C ASP A 518 -29.61 2.23 25.56
N GLU A 519 -29.65 3.13 26.56
CA GLU A 519 -30.85 3.94 26.86
C GLU A 519 -31.20 4.83 25.66
N PHE A 520 -30.22 5.52 25.07
CA PHE A 520 -30.41 6.33 23.86
C PHE A 520 -30.95 5.48 22.70
N MET A 521 -30.31 4.34 22.41
CA MET A 521 -30.73 3.43 21.34
C MET A 521 -32.16 2.92 21.51
N SER A 522 -32.59 2.68 22.77
CA SER A 522 -33.95 2.23 23.07
C SER A 522 -35.04 3.25 22.74
N LEU A 523 -34.68 4.50 22.51
CA LEU A 523 -35.60 5.59 22.14
C LEU A 523 -35.81 5.70 20.64
N LEU A 524 -34.93 5.10 19.84
CA LEU A 524 -35.02 5.12 18.38
C LEU A 524 -36.01 4.07 17.90
N SER A 525 -36.84 4.41 16.93
CA SER A 525 -37.66 3.44 16.21
C SER A 525 -36.80 2.55 15.30
N ASP A 526 -37.32 1.40 14.90
CA ASP A 526 -36.68 0.53 13.91
C ASP A 526 -36.40 1.28 12.60
N GLU A 527 -37.33 2.19 12.20
CA GLU A 527 -37.13 3.04 11.02
C GLU A 527 -35.98 4.03 11.20
N ASP A 528 -35.85 4.66 12.37
CA ASP A 528 -34.72 5.55 12.67
C ASP A 528 -33.41 4.78 12.65
N MET A 529 -33.37 3.60 13.23
CA MET A 529 -32.20 2.72 13.23
C MET A 529 -31.84 2.27 11.81
N ALA A 530 -32.82 1.89 10.99
CA ALA A 530 -32.61 1.53 9.58
C ALA A 530 -32.03 2.71 8.77
N ARG A 531 -32.48 3.94 9.02
CA ARG A 531 -31.93 5.15 8.39
C ARG A 531 -30.46 5.37 8.74
N LEU A 532 -30.02 5.05 9.95
CA LEU A 532 -28.61 5.17 10.36
C LEU A 532 -27.71 4.20 9.60
N LEU A 533 -28.21 3.06 9.14
CA LEU A 533 -27.47 2.08 8.35
C LEU A 533 -27.31 2.47 6.89
N GLY A 534 -28.16 3.37 6.40
CA GLY A 534 -28.11 3.87 5.02
C GLY A 534 -27.13 5.02 4.83
N GLY A 535 -26.58 5.15 3.61
CA GLY A 535 -25.81 6.33 3.23
C GLY A 535 -26.67 7.59 3.22
N GLN A 536 -26.11 8.73 3.61
CA GLN A 536 -26.77 10.04 3.62
C GLN A 536 -26.22 10.92 2.49
N PRO A 537 -27.04 11.88 1.98
CA PRO A 537 -26.62 12.73 0.87
C PRO A 537 -25.29 13.43 1.15
N ASN A 538 -24.43 13.41 0.13
CA ASN A 538 -23.17 14.14 0.16
C ASN A 538 -23.44 15.64 0.19
N ARG A 539 -22.72 16.33 1.08
CA ARG A 539 -22.74 17.79 1.17
C ARG A 539 -21.32 18.33 1.20
N GLY A 540 -21.09 19.49 0.57
CA GLY A 540 -19.81 20.19 0.56
C GLY A 540 -18.74 19.56 -0.31
N VAL A 541 -17.48 19.56 0.18
CA VAL A 541 -16.31 19.16 -0.61
C VAL A 541 -16.04 17.64 -0.63
N ALA A 542 -16.69 16.89 0.25
CA ALA A 542 -16.52 15.44 0.34
C ALA A 542 -16.92 14.75 -0.97
N ASN A 543 -16.20 13.69 -1.35
CA ASN A 543 -16.46 12.98 -2.60
C ASN A 543 -17.39 11.76 -2.42
N THR A 544 -17.65 11.35 -1.17
CA THR A 544 -18.50 10.20 -0.84
C THR A 544 -19.71 10.60 0.00
N PHE A 545 -20.55 9.64 0.35
CA PHE A 545 -21.77 9.86 1.13
C PHE A 545 -21.47 10.08 2.61
N GLY A 546 -22.41 10.74 3.32
CA GLY A 546 -22.41 10.80 4.78
C GLY A 546 -23.11 9.62 5.42
N PHE A 547 -23.16 9.60 6.75
CA PHE A 547 -23.95 8.66 7.55
C PHE A 547 -24.50 9.35 8.80
N GLY A 548 -25.43 8.70 9.49
CA GLY A 548 -26.15 9.27 10.62
C GLY A 548 -27.38 10.06 10.14
N ASN A 549 -27.45 11.37 10.46
CA ASN A 549 -28.49 12.31 10.02
C ASN A 549 -29.88 12.05 10.64
N LEU A 550 -29.94 12.01 11.97
CA LEU A 550 -31.21 12.08 12.72
C LEU A 550 -31.24 13.36 13.57
N PRO A 551 -31.56 14.51 12.97
CA PRO A 551 -31.42 15.82 13.64
C PRO A 551 -32.37 15.97 14.84
N THR A 552 -33.51 15.29 14.86
CA THR A 552 -34.43 15.26 15.99
C THR A 552 -33.83 14.67 17.28
N TYR A 553 -32.88 13.74 17.13
CA TYR A 553 -32.12 13.14 18.22
C TYR A 553 -30.67 13.68 18.33
N GLY A 554 -30.37 14.77 17.62
CA GLY A 554 -29.04 15.36 17.64
C GLY A 554 -27.97 14.54 16.93
N VAL A 555 -28.32 13.52 16.16
CA VAL A 555 -27.35 12.72 15.38
C VAL A 555 -26.97 13.50 14.13
N PRO A 556 -25.70 13.90 13.96
CA PRO A 556 -25.28 14.68 12.82
C PRO A 556 -25.17 13.86 11.53
N ASN A 557 -25.23 14.53 10.37
CA ASN A 557 -24.78 13.96 9.10
C ASN A 557 -23.26 14.04 9.03
N VAL A 558 -22.57 12.94 9.33
CA VAL A 558 -21.11 12.87 9.31
C VAL A 558 -20.64 12.58 7.90
N MET A 559 -19.90 13.50 7.30
CA MET A 559 -19.36 13.33 5.96
C MET A 559 -18.16 12.40 5.94
N THR A 560 -18.05 11.61 4.89
CA THR A 560 -16.90 10.75 4.63
C THR A 560 -16.17 11.19 3.36
N ALA A 561 -14.89 10.89 3.26
CA ALA A 561 -14.12 11.08 2.04
C ALA A 561 -13.15 9.93 1.80
N ASP A 562 -12.99 9.57 0.53
CA ASP A 562 -11.96 8.65 0.09
C ASP A 562 -10.56 9.24 0.18
N GLY A 563 -9.59 8.42 -0.12
CA GLY A 563 -8.22 8.81 -0.39
C GLY A 563 -7.19 8.07 0.46
N PRO A 564 -6.93 6.77 0.20
CA PRO A 564 -5.88 6.02 0.92
C PRO A 564 -4.47 6.57 0.69
N ALA A 565 -4.28 7.41 -0.34
CA ALA A 565 -3.03 8.12 -0.61
C ALA A 565 -3.14 9.65 -0.43
N GLY A 566 -4.06 10.12 0.39
CA GLY A 566 -4.34 11.55 0.65
C GLY A 566 -5.81 11.89 0.47
N LEU A 567 -6.28 12.95 1.12
CA LEU A 567 -7.68 13.34 1.11
C LEU A 567 -8.20 13.60 -0.31
N ARG A 568 -9.27 12.90 -0.69
CA ARG A 568 -9.94 13.10 -1.99
C ARG A 568 -11.09 14.07 -1.85
N ILE A 569 -10.98 15.20 -2.54
CA ILE A 569 -12.00 16.23 -2.62
C ILE A 569 -12.48 16.34 -4.07
N LYS A 570 -13.74 16.71 -4.26
CA LYS A 570 -14.29 16.99 -5.59
C LYS A 570 -13.47 18.10 -6.27
N PRO A 571 -12.94 17.87 -7.49
CA PRO A 571 -12.12 18.87 -8.19
C PRO A 571 -12.83 20.21 -8.41
N GLU A 572 -14.15 20.18 -8.55
CA GLU A 572 -14.99 21.35 -8.77
C GLU A 572 -14.98 22.34 -7.58
N CYS A 573 -14.59 21.86 -6.40
CA CYS A 573 -14.47 22.69 -5.20
C CYS A 573 -13.24 23.61 -5.22
N GLY A 574 -12.31 23.40 -6.18
CA GLY A 574 -11.10 24.22 -6.29
C GLY A 574 -10.08 24.05 -5.16
N VAL A 575 -10.25 23.03 -4.32
CA VAL A 575 -9.33 22.71 -3.21
C VAL A 575 -8.36 21.64 -3.66
N THR A 576 -7.07 21.89 -3.45
CA THR A 576 -6.01 20.91 -3.70
C THR A 576 -5.46 20.39 -2.39
N THR A 577 -5.29 19.08 -2.29
CA THR A 577 -4.83 18.36 -1.10
C THR A 577 -3.42 17.81 -1.31
N THR A 578 -2.83 17.23 -0.28
CA THR A 578 -1.55 16.53 -0.40
C THR A 578 -1.76 15.10 -0.91
N ALA A 579 -1.05 14.71 -1.97
CA ALA A 579 -0.91 13.31 -2.31
C ALA A 579 0.33 12.74 -1.62
N PHE A 580 0.11 11.84 -0.69
CA PHE A 580 1.14 11.02 -0.06
C PHE A 580 1.47 9.81 -0.93
N PRO A 581 2.58 9.11 -0.67
CA PRO A 581 2.87 7.84 -1.33
C PRO A 581 1.77 6.80 -1.10
N CYS A 582 1.62 5.87 -2.04
CA CYS A 582 0.66 4.77 -1.91
C CYS A 582 1.02 3.82 -0.75
N ALA A 583 0.03 3.06 -0.26
CA ALA A 583 0.20 2.21 0.91
C ALA A 583 1.34 1.18 0.76
N THR A 584 1.49 0.56 -0.41
CA THR A 584 2.60 -0.37 -0.67
C THR A 584 3.97 0.32 -0.52
N LEU A 585 4.12 1.56 -1.02
CA LEU A 585 5.37 2.31 -0.83
C LEU A 585 5.57 2.70 0.63
N LEU A 586 4.51 3.11 1.32
CA LEU A 586 4.57 3.40 2.76
C LEU A 586 4.99 2.16 3.56
N ALA A 587 4.48 0.99 3.22
CA ALA A 587 4.89 -0.25 3.86
C ALA A 587 6.37 -0.57 3.60
N CYS A 588 6.87 -0.32 2.38
CA CYS A 588 8.28 -0.48 2.05
C CYS A 588 9.23 0.41 2.87
N THR A 589 8.72 1.41 3.59
CA THR A 589 9.53 2.16 4.56
C THR A 589 9.93 1.31 5.77
N TRP A 590 9.14 0.29 6.13
CA TRP A 590 9.25 -0.47 7.39
C TRP A 590 9.33 0.44 8.62
N ASN A 591 8.64 1.58 8.56
CA ASN A 591 8.68 2.64 9.56
C ASN A 591 7.25 3.08 9.92
N THR A 592 6.73 2.57 11.03
CA THR A 592 5.37 2.89 11.51
C THR A 592 5.25 4.36 11.94
N GLU A 593 6.36 5.00 12.36
CA GLU A 593 6.33 6.41 12.78
C GLU A 593 5.99 7.34 11.61
N ILE A 594 6.63 7.14 10.44
CA ILE A 594 6.34 7.99 9.28
C ILE A 594 4.92 7.77 8.77
N VAL A 595 4.38 6.56 8.91
CA VAL A 595 2.98 6.26 8.56
C VAL A 595 2.03 6.97 9.53
N ARG A 596 2.32 6.98 10.83
CA ARG A 596 1.56 7.73 11.84
C ARG A 596 1.58 9.24 11.57
N GLU A 597 2.76 9.79 11.24
CA GLU A 597 2.87 11.21 10.85
C GLU A 597 2.01 11.56 9.63
N ILE A 598 1.97 10.68 8.62
CA ILE A 598 1.13 10.85 7.43
C ILE A 598 -0.35 10.79 7.81
N GLY A 599 -0.74 9.83 8.67
CA GLY A 599 -2.10 9.74 9.19
C GLY A 599 -2.55 11.04 9.86
N ALA A 600 -1.71 11.60 10.74
CA ALA A 600 -1.98 12.87 11.39
C ALA A 600 -2.03 14.05 10.41
N ALA A 601 -1.09 14.15 9.47
CA ALA A 601 -1.07 15.21 8.47
C ALA A 601 -2.31 15.19 7.58
N GLY A 602 -2.68 14.00 7.07
CA GLY A 602 -3.89 13.82 6.27
C GLY A 602 -5.17 14.12 7.06
N ALA A 603 -5.23 13.71 8.32
CA ALA A 603 -6.37 13.99 9.20
C ALA A 603 -6.58 15.49 9.47
N ARG A 604 -5.50 16.26 9.56
CA ARG A 604 -5.60 17.73 9.63
C ARG A 604 -6.26 18.31 8.37
N GLU A 605 -5.91 17.79 7.19
CA GLU A 605 -6.57 18.19 5.94
C GLU A 605 -8.06 17.78 5.93
N VAL A 606 -8.38 16.58 6.43
CA VAL A 606 -9.77 16.09 6.58
C VAL A 606 -10.57 17.00 7.49
N HIS A 607 -10.03 17.32 8.67
CA HIS A 607 -10.65 18.17 9.66
C HIS A 607 -10.87 19.59 9.12
N GLU A 608 -9.84 20.19 8.49
CA GLU A 608 -9.95 21.54 7.89
C GLU A 608 -11.06 21.63 6.83
N ASN A 609 -11.37 20.53 6.15
CA ASN A 609 -12.39 20.48 5.12
C ASN A 609 -13.76 20.01 5.63
N GLY A 610 -13.98 19.97 6.95
CA GLY A 610 -15.27 19.67 7.58
C GLY A 610 -15.74 18.23 7.37
N ILE A 611 -14.82 17.28 7.20
CA ILE A 611 -15.07 15.85 7.00
C ILE A 611 -14.81 15.14 8.32
N GLY A 612 -15.72 14.25 8.74
CA GLY A 612 -15.62 13.58 10.05
C GLY A 612 -14.94 12.23 10.00
N VAL A 613 -14.98 11.52 8.86
CA VAL A 613 -14.38 10.20 8.68
C VAL A 613 -13.60 10.14 7.38
N TRP A 614 -12.37 9.70 7.46
CA TRP A 614 -11.53 9.41 6.32
C TRP A 614 -11.55 7.91 6.00
N LEU A 615 -11.90 7.54 4.76
CA LEU A 615 -12.01 6.13 4.33
C LEU A 615 -10.62 5.56 4.04
N THR A 616 -9.83 5.44 5.09
CA THR A 616 -8.45 4.93 5.11
C THR A 616 -8.13 4.41 6.53
N PRO A 617 -7.16 3.49 6.69
CA PRO A 617 -6.33 2.84 5.69
C PRO A 617 -7.07 1.78 4.88
N ALA A 618 -6.56 1.52 3.65
CA ALA A 618 -7.00 0.37 2.89
C ALA A 618 -6.12 -0.84 3.24
N ILE A 619 -6.75 -1.96 3.63
CA ILE A 619 -6.07 -3.18 4.05
C ILE A 619 -6.65 -4.41 3.37
N ASN A 620 -5.78 -5.20 2.81
CA ASN A 620 -5.93 -6.58 2.35
C ASN A 620 -4.53 -7.15 2.18
N ILE A 621 -4.41 -8.46 2.09
CA ILE A 621 -3.14 -9.10 1.73
C ILE A 621 -2.96 -9.04 0.21
N HIS A 622 -1.75 -8.79 -0.28
CA HIS A 622 -1.40 -8.93 -1.70
C HIS A 622 -1.37 -10.41 -2.08
N ARG A 623 -2.53 -10.96 -2.41
CA ARG A 623 -2.69 -12.38 -2.77
C ARG A 623 -2.08 -12.70 -4.14
N THR A 624 -2.15 -11.74 -5.06
CA THR A 624 -1.73 -11.89 -6.45
C THR A 624 -1.10 -10.59 -6.96
N PRO A 625 -0.10 -10.65 -7.86
CA PRO A 625 0.45 -9.44 -8.48
C PRO A 625 -0.52 -8.71 -9.40
N LEU A 626 -1.64 -9.32 -9.81
CA LEU A 626 -2.56 -8.75 -10.80
C LEU A 626 -3.71 -7.95 -10.22
N CYS A 627 -4.02 -8.02 -8.92
CA CYS A 627 -5.09 -7.22 -8.34
C CYS A 627 -4.82 -5.72 -8.57
N GLY A 628 -5.76 -5.05 -9.23
CA GLY A 628 -5.63 -3.64 -9.61
C GLY A 628 -5.53 -2.69 -8.43
N ARG A 629 -5.96 -3.10 -7.25
CA ARG A 629 -5.95 -2.28 -6.02
C ARG A 629 -4.81 -2.61 -5.06
N ASN A 630 -3.85 -3.47 -5.42
CA ASN A 630 -2.69 -3.76 -4.55
C ASN A 630 -1.96 -2.49 -4.09
N PHE A 631 -1.88 -1.46 -4.93
CA PHE A 631 -1.21 -0.20 -4.59
C PHE A 631 -1.71 0.45 -3.30
N GLU A 632 -2.98 0.30 -2.96
CA GLU A 632 -3.57 0.90 -1.78
C GLU A 632 -3.55 -0.03 -0.56
N TYR A 633 -3.07 -1.28 -0.73
CA TYR A 633 -2.82 -2.22 0.34
C TYR A 633 -1.31 -2.28 0.65
N TYR A 634 -0.96 -2.77 1.84
CA TYR A 634 0.40 -2.62 2.36
C TYR A 634 1.35 -3.75 1.94
N SER A 635 0.92 -5.03 2.01
CA SER A 635 1.85 -6.15 1.94
C SER A 635 1.17 -7.49 1.64
N GLU A 636 1.96 -8.48 1.19
CA GLU A 636 1.58 -9.90 1.22
C GLU A 636 1.59 -10.48 2.64
N ASP A 637 2.25 -9.82 3.59
CA ASP A 637 2.34 -10.26 4.99
C ASP A 637 1.31 -9.55 5.87
N PRO A 638 0.49 -10.30 6.64
CA PRO A 638 -0.56 -9.73 7.47
C PRO A 638 -0.02 -8.92 8.66
N LEU A 639 1.19 -9.21 9.18
CA LEU A 639 1.77 -8.44 10.28
C LEU A 639 2.16 -7.04 9.78
N VAL A 640 2.87 -6.95 8.65
CA VAL A 640 3.22 -5.65 8.05
C VAL A 640 1.97 -4.85 7.73
N ALA A 641 0.96 -5.51 7.13
CA ALA A 641 -0.31 -4.85 6.81
C ALA A 641 -1.01 -4.31 8.08
N GLY A 642 -1.03 -5.10 9.15
CA GLY A 642 -1.64 -4.74 10.43
C GLY A 642 -0.92 -3.58 11.13
N GLU A 643 0.40 -3.67 11.27
CA GLU A 643 1.22 -2.65 11.95
C GLU A 643 1.18 -1.28 11.22
N MET A 644 1.27 -1.29 9.90
CA MET A 644 1.17 -0.06 9.10
C MET A 644 -0.24 0.53 9.17
N ALA A 645 -1.28 -0.30 9.13
CA ALA A 645 -2.65 0.15 9.26
C ALA A 645 -2.93 0.72 10.66
N ALA A 646 -2.46 0.06 11.72
CA ALA A 646 -2.60 0.55 13.09
C ALA A 646 -1.93 1.92 13.25
N ALA A 647 -0.71 2.09 12.77
CA ALA A 647 -0.01 3.37 12.81
C ALA A 647 -0.76 4.49 12.05
N MET A 648 -1.35 4.16 10.89
CA MET A 648 -2.18 5.11 10.14
C MET A 648 -3.42 5.51 10.93
N VAL A 649 -4.13 4.55 11.53
CA VAL A 649 -5.32 4.80 12.36
C VAL A 649 -4.98 5.65 13.58
N GLU A 650 -3.89 5.33 14.28
CA GLU A 650 -3.42 6.12 15.42
C GLU A 650 -3.14 7.58 15.04
N GLY A 651 -2.46 7.79 13.91
CA GLY A 651 -2.20 9.13 13.37
C GLY A 651 -3.50 9.88 13.06
N ILE A 652 -4.44 9.23 12.37
CA ILE A 652 -5.74 9.84 12.01
C ILE A 652 -6.54 10.20 13.26
N GLN A 653 -6.67 9.28 14.19
CA GLN A 653 -7.48 9.47 15.38
C GLN A 653 -6.85 10.46 16.37
N SER A 654 -5.52 10.64 16.34
CA SER A 654 -4.85 11.66 17.16
C SER A 654 -5.30 13.08 16.86
N GLU A 655 -5.82 13.32 15.64
CA GLU A 655 -6.35 14.63 15.19
C GLU A 655 -7.89 14.70 15.29
N GLY A 656 -8.53 13.76 15.97
CA GLY A 656 -9.98 13.76 16.19
C GLY A 656 -10.82 13.38 14.96
N VAL A 657 -10.23 12.76 13.96
CA VAL A 657 -10.91 12.28 12.74
C VAL A 657 -11.16 10.77 12.86
N GLY A 658 -12.31 10.30 12.41
CA GLY A 658 -12.60 8.88 12.33
C GLY A 658 -11.84 8.21 11.19
N ALA A 659 -11.26 7.03 11.43
CA ALA A 659 -10.68 6.17 10.42
C ALA A 659 -11.67 5.07 10.02
N SER A 660 -11.65 4.66 8.74
CA SER A 660 -12.46 3.55 8.24
C SER A 660 -11.56 2.55 7.54
N LEU A 661 -11.27 1.44 8.21
CA LEU A 661 -10.53 0.32 7.65
C LEU A 661 -11.32 -0.32 6.50
N LYS A 662 -10.75 -0.27 5.30
CA LYS A 662 -11.36 -0.84 4.09
C LYS A 662 -10.28 -1.61 3.31
N HIS A 663 -10.57 -2.68 2.64
CA HIS A 663 -11.83 -3.43 2.48
C HIS A 663 -11.76 -4.72 3.29
N PHE A 664 -11.70 -4.58 4.58
CA PHE A 664 -11.50 -5.71 5.49
C PHE A 664 -12.75 -6.64 5.47
N ALA A 665 -12.66 -7.81 4.79
CA ALA A 665 -11.44 -8.27 4.12
C ALA A 665 -11.79 -8.88 2.74
N CYS A 666 -10.73 -9.40 2.04
CA CYS A 666 -10.89 -10.24 0.85
C CYS A 666 -11.19 -9.51 -0.46
N ASN A 667 -10.89 -8.22 -0.58
CA ASN A 667 -10.92 -7.53 -1.87
C ASN A 667 -9.60 -7.72 -2.65
N ASN A 668 -9.38 -8.96 -3.14
CA ASN A 668 -8.14 -9.35 -3.82
C ASN A 668 -8.29 -9.45 -5.34
N LYS A 669 -9.44 -9.02 -5.88
CA LYS A 669 -9.78 -9.03 -7.30
C LYS A 669 -10.77 -7.91 -7.61
N GLU A 670 -10.56 -7.19 -8.71
CA GLU A 670 -11.49 -6.15 -9.17
C GLU A 670 -12.49 -6.67 -10.20
N THR A 671 -12.07 -7.64 -11.01
CA THR A 671 -12.94 -8.26 -12.02
C THR A 671 -14.15 -8.93 -11.38
N ASN A 672 -15.35 -8.47 -11.72
CA ASN A 672 -16.65 -8.95 -11.19
C ASN A 672 -16.76 -8.85 -9.65
N ARG A 673 -16.07 -7.93 -9.00
CA ARG A 673 -16.08 -7.79 -7.52
C ARG A 673 -17.48 -7.55 -6.92
N LYS A 674 -18.41 -7.00 -7.70
CA LYS A 674 -19.78 -6.74 -7.28
C LYS A 674 -20.71 -7.95 -7.42
N ASP A 675 -20.28 -8.98 -8.15
CA ASP A 675 -21.08 -10.16 -8.47
C ASP A 675 -20.50 -11.45 -7.86
N CYS A 676 -19.42 -11.32 -7.08
CA CYS A 676 -18.59 -12.42 -6.60
C CYS A 676 -18.75 -12.61 -5.08
N ASP A 677 -18.87 -13.89 -4.66
CA ASP A 677 -18.77 -14.30 -3.25
C ASP A 677 -17.34 -14.40 -2.78
#